data_e34d8ac10018d63a35ed198b7ef500eb
#
_entry.id   e34d8ac10018d63a35ed198b7ef500eb
#
_cell.length_a   1.000
_cell.length_b   1.000
_cell.length_c   1.000
_cell.angle_alpha   90.00
_cell.angle_beta   90.00
_cell.angle_gamma   90.00
#
_symmetry.space_group_name_H-M   'P 1'
#
loop_
_entity.id
_entity.type
_entity.pdbx_description
1 polymer ?
#
loop_
_entity_poly.entity_id
_entity_poly.type
_entity_poly.pdbx_seq_one_letter_code
_entity_poly.pdbx_strand_id
1 'polypeptide(L)'
;MKDQKVLVLGIDGMDPSLCKRLLDEGRLPNIKKMLARGAAREDLVMLGGVPTITPPMWTTLATGAYPNTHGVTCYWNSHPTELDRLVYTFDTSKITAEQVWETAVKAGKKALVWTWPCCWPARLDSPNLHIVGGLAPLGPNHTTALVDDDYLTYAFVDCDAVAPREHLEAKGGAGCILTDDMVAETEPNAGYVSSFNELGAGNASANSEGAGVQTDISPKTWLLFDHMEGEEMNESDKCLKTYNSPIVEPKKWSHEVPEGAKEFKVIVAQGTVQYPSLMLKNDAGDYDRVEIYLNKKADKPLVTIKDGEYYPLVETELLFNGEKVKNTRHMTIVKMDPKGSFVTISCGNAMDIQTDRKSYNWHPQSLYQQSVDAAGYIPYAIGVGGGYPEMISRRSLPSWDVFEKWQAKALLGLIKENKYDCVFTHIHNHDHIGHPCWRWAKTREKYGNNDEKVYQGFLEEIFLQTDDYVGHFLPLLDEGWNIIVTSDHGLLCSEEDELPYLGEGFVMNVGVLRDLGYTVLKKDGNGKELREIDWSKTTAVAPRGNHIYINLKGRNPHGIVDPADKYELERKIIDDLYSYRMDGKRIVNIALRNKDAAILGLSGDKCGDIIYFLEEGFNRLHGDALSTTDGYFGTTVSPIFFAAGPGIKSGCVTDRVIREVDVAPTVSALLDIPVPAQCEGAPVYQILEKGTYKI
;
A
#
# COMPACT_ATOMS: atom_id res chain seq x y z
N MET A 1 27.78 26.60 2.98
CA MET A 1 27.36 26.14 4.31
C MET A 1 27.81 24.70 4.41
N LYS A 2 28.76 24.39 5.28
CA LYS A 2 29.23 23.01 5.47
C LYS A 2 28.19 22.24 6.29
N ASP A 3 27.95 21.00 5.87
CA ASP A 3 27.21 19.97 6.61
C ASP A 3 25.69 20.13 6.74
N GLN A 4 24.99 20.56 5.69
CA GLN A 4 23.53 20.47 5.65
C GLN A 4 23.10 19.01 5.53
N LYS A 5 22.04 18.65 6.24
CA LYS A 5 21.42 17.33 6.23
C LYS A 5 20.02 17.42 5.63
N VAL A 6 19.53 16.33 5.06
CA VAL A 6 18.21 16.30 4.44
C VAL A 6 17.42 15.12 4.93
N LEU A 7 16.19 15.36 5.37
CA LEU A 7 15.17 14.36 5.67
C LEU A 7 14.01 14.54 4.67
N VAL A 8 13.70 13.50 3.91
CA VAL A 8 12.55 13.46 3.03
C VAL A 8 11.50 12.57 3.67
N LEU A 9 10.37 13.14 4.04
CA LEU A 9 9.18 12.45 4.53
C LEU A 9 8.26 12.21 3.35
N GLY A 10 8.24 11.01 2.84
CA GLY A 10 7.35 10.55 1.79
C GLY A 10 6.04 10.04 2.40
N ILE A 11 4.92 10.62 2.00
CA ILE A 11 3.59 10.28 2.49
C ILE A 11 2.70 9.96 1.30
N ASP A 12 2.49 8.66 1.07
CA ASP A 12 1.78 8.15 -0.11
C ASP A 12 0.34 8.64 -0.16
N GLY A 13 -0.06 9.19 -1.30
CA GLY A 13 -1.43 9.62 -1.51
C GLY A 13 -1.88 10.85 -0.70
N MET A 14 -0.96 11.64 -0.12
CA MET A 14 -1.34 12.81 0.67
C MET A 14 -1.93 13.92 -0.22
N ASP A 15 -3.23 14.14 -0.10
CA ASP A 15 -3.97 15.11 -0.92
C ASP A 15 -3.74 16.56 -0.46
N PRO A 16 -3.29 17.47 -1.34
CA PRO A 16 -3.02 18.86 -0.99
C PRO A 16 -4.26 19.67 -0.68
N SER A 17 -5.41 19.39 -1.33
CA SER A 17 -6.64 20.14 -1.14
C SER A 17 -7.22 19.93 0.25
N LEU A 18 -7.28 18.66 0.69
CA LEU A 18 -7.73 18.32 2.04
C LEU A 18 -6.74 18.81 3.10
N CYS A 19 -5.43 18.69 2.84
CA CYS A 19 -4.40 19.27 3.71
C CYS A 19 -4.59 20.79 3.89
N LYS A 20 -4.76 21.51 2.79
CA LYS A 20 -4.96 22.98 2.81
C LYS A 20 -6.21 23.37 3.58
N ARG A 21 -7.34 22.67 3.37
CA ARG A 21 -8.57 22.91 4.11
C ARG A 21 -8.35 22.76 5.62
N LEU A 22 -7.75 21.65 6.06
CA LEU A 22 -7.49 21.39 7.48
C LEU A 22 -6.48 22.38 8.10
N LEU A 23 -5.51 22.85 7.31
CA LEU A 23 -4.59 23.93 7.72
C LEU A 23 -5.33 25.26 7.96
N ASP A 24 -6.22 25.63 7.05
CA ASP A 24 -7.02 26.86 7.15
C ASP A 24 -8.00 26.78 8.34
N GLU A 25 -8.50 25.60 8.65
CA GLU A 25 -9.28 25.31 9.87
C GLU A 25 -8.43 25.31 11.16
N GLY A 26 -7.10 25.35 11.05
CA GLY A 26 -6.17 25.34 12.19
C GLY A 26 -5.98 23.99 12.85
N ARG A 27 -6.36 22.91 12.18
CA ARG A 27 -6.33 21.52 12.70
C ARG A 27 -4.99 20.81 12.51
N LEU A 28 -4.07 21.36 11.71
CA LEU A 28 -2.73 20.81 11.46
C LEU A 28 -1.63 21.75 12.03
N PRO A 29 -1.48 21.82 13.36
CA PRO A 29 -0.59 22.80 14.00
C PRO A 29 0.90 22.56 13.73
N ASN A 30 1.35 21.33 13.53
CA ASN A 30 2.76 21.01 13.29
C ASN A 30 3.16 21.29 11.85
N ILE A 31 2.36 20.92 10.88
CA ILE A 31 2.56 21.29 9.47
C ILE A 31 2.53 22.83 9.34
N LYS A 32 1.62 23.50 10.04
CA LYS A 32 1.59 24.97 10.08
C LYS A 32 2.88 25.59 10.63
N LYS A 33 3.46 25.01 11.71
CA LYS A 33 4.75 25.43 12.25
C LYS A 33 5.88 25.21 11.24
N MET A 34 5.86 24.08 10.53
CA MET A 34 6.85 23.78 9.49
C MET A 34 6.77 24.79 8.35
N LEU A 35 5.58 25.06 7.81
CA LEU A 35 5.35 26.05 6.76
C LEU A 35 5.78 27.46 7.15
N ALA A 36 5.55 27.86 8.40
CA ALA A 36 6.02 29.17 8.92
C ALA A 36 7.55 29.30 8.91
N ARG A 37 8.29 28.20 8.98
CA ARG A 37 9.76 28.13 8.94
C ARG A 37 10.30 27.68 7.57
N GLY A 38 9.46 27.54 6.57
CA GLY A 38 9.79 26.90 5.31
C GLY A 38 9.18 27.58 4.10
N ALA A 39 9.06 26.83 3.04
CA ALA A 39 8.58 27.25 1.74
C ALA A 39 7.65 26.23 1.11
N ALA A 40 6.63 26.71 0.42
CA ALA A 40 5.69 25.92 -0.37
C ALA A 40 5.03 26.80 -1.45
N ARG A 41 4.25 26.20 -2.32
CA ARG A 41 3.21 26.91 -3.06
C ARG A 41 2.02 27.22 -2.14
N GLU A 42 1.21 28.18 -2.47
CA GLU A 42 0.03 28.54 -1.68
C GLU A 42 -0.98 27.39 -1.59
N ASP A 43 -1.13 26.66 -2.70
CA ASP A 43 -2.02 25.49 -2.84
C ASP A 43 -1.38 24.18 -2.35
N LEU A 44 -0.11 24.19 -1.93
CA LEU A 44 0.72 23.04 -1.55
C LEU A 44 0.96 22.04 -2.69
N VAL A 45 0.46 22.32 -3.89
CA VAL A 45 0.48 21.37 -5.03
C VAL A 45 1.87 21.30 -5.67
N MET A 46 2.31 20.10 -5.91
CA MET A 46 3.38 19.75 -6.85
C MET A 46 2.75 19.17 -8.12
N LEU A 47 3.31 19.45 -9.28
CA LEU A 47 2.91 18.79 -10.52
C LEU A 47 3.54 17.40 -10.58
N GLY A 48 2.71 16.41 -10.46
CA GLY A 48 3.08 15.01 -10.54
C GLY A 48 3.40 14.55 -11.96
N GLY A 49 4.02 13.39 -12.02
CA GLY A 49 4.19 12.63 -13.26
C GLY A 49 2.98 11.75 -13.58
N VAL A 50 3.12 10.96 -14.62
CA VAL A 50 2.16 9.92 -15.00
C VAL A 50 2.88 8.64 -15.40
N PRO A 51 2.24 7.48 -15.15
CA PRO A 51 0.96 7.28 -14.49
C PRO A 51 1.05 7.58 -12.99
N THR A 52 -0.02 8.06 -12.38
CA THR A 52 -0.11 8.34 -10.94
C THR A 52 -0.24 7.04 -10.15
N ILE A 53 0.83 6.25 -10.14
CA ILE A 53 0.97 4.92 -9.54
C ILE A 53 2.20 4.93 -8.66
N THR A 54 2.12 4.34 -7.48
CA THR A 54 3.19 4.32 -6.47
C THR A 54 4.58 4.01 -7.01
N PRO A 55 4.87 2.86 -7.69
CA PRO A 55 6.23 2.57 -8.13
C PRO A 55 6.82 3.57 -9.14
N PRO A 56 6.12 3.98 -10.21
CA PRO A 56 6.63 4.99 -11.14
C PRO A 56 6.94 6.31 -10.47
N MET A 57 6.02 6.82 -9.64
CA MET A 57 6.15 8.17 -9.07
C MET A 57 7.19 8.22 -7.95
N TRP A 58 7.25 7.23 -7.05
CA TRP A 58 8.34 7.15 -6.07
C TRP A 58 9.71 6.96 -6.72
N THR A 59 9.78 6.28 -7.87
CA THR A 59 11.02 6.19 -8.65
C THR A 59 11.36 7.53 -9.30
N THR A 60 10.37 8.28 -9.78
CA THR A 60 10.53 9.65 -10.30
C THR A 60 11.09 10.58 -9.21
N LEU A 61 10.50 10.56 -8.00
CA LEU A 61 10.98 11.33 -6.85
C LEU A 61 12.43 10.98 -6.46
N ALA A 62 12.79 9.70 -6.54
CA ALA A 62 14.12 9.21 -6.17
C ALA A 62 15.21 9.50 -7.21
N THR A 63 14.85 9.56 -8.49
CA THR A 63 15.83 9.69 -9.60
C THR A 63 15.86 11.08 -10.23
N GLY A 64 14.75 11.84 -10.10
CA GLY A 64 14.54 13.08 -10.85
C GLY A 64 14.32 12.85 -12.34
N ALA A 65 14.01 11.62 -12.76
CA ALA A 65 13.78 11.22 -14.15
C ALA A 65 12.33 10.78 -14.38
N TYR A 66 11.84 10.87 -15.60
CA TYR A 66 10.52 10.39 -15.97
C TYR A 66 10.47 8.86 -16.18
N PRO A 67 9.27 8.24 -16.17
CA PRO A 67 9.10 6.79 -16.30
C PRO A 67 9.78 6.14 -17.49
N ASN A 68 9.78 6.80 -18.67
CA ASN A 68 10.48 6.31 -19.84
C ASN A 68 12.01 6.27 -19.68
N THR A 69 12.57 7.11 -18.83
CA THR A 69 14.01 7.17 -18.52
C THR A 69 14.38 6.19 -17.41
N HIS A 70 13.64 6.15 -16.32
CA HIS A 70 13.96 5.23 -15.22
C HIS A 70 13.41 3.81 -15.41
N GLY A 71 12.50 3.58 -16.36
CA GLY A 71 12.05 2.26 -16.78
C GLY A 71 10.93 1.62 -15.95
N VAL A 72 10.42 2.28 -14.92
CA VAL A 72 9.29 1.85 -14.09
C VAL A 72 8.05 2.60 -14.58
N THR A 73 7.15 1.93 -15.27
CA THR A 73 6.03 2.56 -15.98
C THR A 73 4.66 2.11 -15.45
N CYS A 74 4.63 1.15 -14.54
CA CYS A 74 3.44 0.63 -13.87
C CYS A 74 3.86 -0.12 -12.61
N TYR A 75 2.91 -0.59 -11.80
CA TYR A 75 3.14 -1.51 -10.68
C TYR A 75 3.72 -2.86 -11.14
N TRP A 76 3.24 -3.33 -12.29
CA TRP A 76 3.72 -4.49 -13.02
C TRP A 76 3.94 -4.08 -14.47
N ASN A 77 5.18 -3.96 -14.88
CA ASN A 77 5.48 -3.71 -16.28
C ASN A 77 5.19 -4.95 -17.12
N SER A 78 4.79 -4.77 -18.37
CA SER A 78 4.77 -5.87 -19.32
C SER A 78 6.19 -6.30 -19.66
N HIS A 79 6.39 -7.62 -19.82
CA HIS A 79 7.64 -8.13 -20.33
C HIS A 79 7.85 -7.63 -21.78
N PRO A 80 9.05 -7.17 -22.17
CA PRO A 80 9.26 -6.49 -23.45
C PRO A 80 8.91 -7.36 -24.69
N THR A 81 9.01 -8.68 -24.55
CA THR A 81 8.76 -9.59 -25.68
C THR A 81 7.61 -10.58 -25.41
N GLU A 82 7.41 -11.03 -24.18
CA GLU A 82 6.38 -12.00 -23.81
C GLU A 82 5.16 -11.27 -23.24
N LEU A 83 4.16 -10.99 -24.06
CA LEU A 83 2.99 -10.16 -23.68
C LEU A 83 2.05 -10.83 -22.67
N ASP A 84 2.23 -12.11 -22.41
CA ASP A 84 1.56 -12.89 -21.36
C ASP A 84 2.35 -12.96 -20.05
N ARG A 85 3.36 -12.10 -19.88
CA ARG A 85 4.24 -12.07 -18.73
C ARG A 85 4.36 -10.66 -18.17
N LEU A 86 4.22 -10.55 -16.86
CA LEU A 86 4.37 -9.29 -16.14
C LEU A 86 5.65 -9.31 -15.29
N VAL A 87 6.30 -8.16 -15.18
CA VAL A 87 7.55 -7.95 -14.44
C VAL A 87 7.27 -7.03 -13.27
N TYR A 88 7.56 -7.50 -12.06
CA TYR A 88 7.39 -6.73 -10.83
C TYR A 88 8.39 -5.56 -10.76
N THR A 89 7.91 -4.34 -10.52
CA THR A 89 8.71 -3.13 -10.68
C THR A 89 9.37 -2.63 -9.39
N PHE A 90 9.03 -3.19 -8.23
CA PHE A 90 9.67 -2.81 -6.97
C PHE A 90 11.13 -3.29 -6.83
N ASP A 91 11.59 -4.13 -7.75
CA ASP A 91 12.99 -4.57 -7.81
C ASP A 91 13.87 -3.48 -8.40
N THR A 92 14.78 -2.93 -7.60
CA THR A 92 15.73 -1.89 -8.03
C THR A 92 16.59 -2.30 -9.23
N SER A 93 16.81 -3.60 -9.47
CA SER A 93 17.55 -4.08 -10.64
C SER A 93 16.88 -3.73 -11.97
N LYS A 94 15.60 -3.40 -11.95
CA LYS A 94 14.80 -2.98 -13.11
C LYS A 94 14.91 -1.47 -13.40
N ILE A 95 15.40 -0.68 -12.44
CA ILE A 95 15.52 0.77 -12.58
C ILE A 95 16.76 1.10 -13.38
N THR A 96 16.60 1.86 -14.47
CA THR A 96 17.69 2.24 -15.37
C THR A 96 18.32 3.59 -15.05
N ALA A 97 17.75 4.36 -14.11
CA ALA A 97 18.27 5.64 -13.65
C ALA A 97 18.95 5.52 -12.27
N GLU A 98 19.87 6.44 -11.99
CA GLU A 98 20.52 6.57 -10.69
C GLU A 98 19.59 7.17 -9.66
N GLN A 99 19.54 6.61 -8.46
CA GLN A 99 18.76 7.12 -7.34
C GLN A 99 19.59 8.12 -6.51
N VAL A 100 18.96 9.16 -5.98
CA VAL A 100 19.63 10.28 -5.30
C VAL A 100 20.47 9.85 -4.09
N TRP A 101 20.08 8.83 -3.36
CA TRP A 101 20.89 8.26 -2.27
C TRP A 101 22.12 7.52 -2.76
N GLU A 102 22.11 6.95 -3.96
CA GLU A 102 23.32 6.37 -4.58
C GLU A 102 24.31 7.46 -4.93
N THR A 103 23.83 8.56 -5.51
CA THR A 103 24.65 9.74 -5.78
C THR A 103 25.23 10.31 -4.48
N ALA A 104 24.41 10.40 -3.41
CA ALA A 104 24.88 10.86 -2.10
C ALA A 104 25.99 9.97 -1.54
N VAL A 105 25.82 8.68 -1.58
CA VAL A 105 26.84 7.71 -1.09
C VAL A 105 28.12 7.78 -1.93
N LYS A 106 28.01 7.90 -3.25
CA LYS A 106 29.18 8.10 -4.14
C LYS A 106 29.91 9.42 -3.85
N ALA A 107 29.19 10.43 -3.38
CA ALA A 107 29.77 11.70 -2.91
C ALA A 107 30.29 11.66 -1.46
N GLY A 108 30.32 10.48 -0.84
CA GLY A 108 30.85 10.28 0.52
C GLY A 108 29.87 10.57 1.65
N LYS A 109 28.59 10.79 1.35
CA LYS A 109 27.52 10.99 2.34
C LYS A 109 27.04 9.65 2.90
N LYS A 110 26.47 9.67 4.11
CA LYS A 110 25.82 8.51 4.70
C LYS A 110 24.29 8.63 4.59
N ALA A 111 23.66 7.65 3.95
CA ALA A 111 22.24 7.64 3.63
C ALA A 111 21.49 6.53 4.38
N LEU A 112 20.28 6.84 4.85
CA LEU A 112 19.26 5.87 5.25
C LEU A 112 18.08 5.97 4.29
N VAL A 113 17.69 4.84 3.72
CA VAL A 113 16.47 4.70 2.91
C VAL A 113 15.54 3.76 3.65
N TRP A 114 14.41 4.28 4.09
CA TRP A 114 13.47 3.57 4.93
C TRP A 114 12.15 3.35 4.20
N THR A 115 11.93 2.12 3.76
CA THR A 115 10.70 1.65 3.10
C THR A 115 10.28 2.45 1.86
N TRP A 116 11.21 3.20 1.27
CA TRP A 116 10.93 3.91 0.02
C TRP A 116 10.62 2.92 -1.10
N PRO A 117 9.48 3.07 -1.80
CA PRO A 117 9.14 2.17 -2.89
C PRO A 117 10.26 2.06 -3.92
N CYS A 118 10.53 0.86 -4.41
CA CYS A 118 11.61 0.60 -5.37
C CYS A 118 13.02 0.91 -4.84
N CYS A 119 13.27 0.76 -3.53
CA CYS A 119 14.63 0.91 -2.96
C CYS A 119 15.38 -0.41 -2.80
N TRP A 120 14.73 -1.55 -2.96
CA TRP A 120 15.31 -2.87 -2.67
C TRP A 120 15.41 -3.76 -3.93
N PRO A 121 16.45 -4.61 -4.05
CA PRO A 121 17.66 -4.70 -3.21
C PRO A 121 18.59 -3.51 -3.38
N ALA A 122 19.56 -3.35 -2.44
CA ALA A 122 20.60 -2.33 -2.55
C ALA A 122 21.44 -2.57 -3.81
N ARG A 123 21.59 -1.53 -4.65
CA ARG A 123 22.44 -1.61 -5.86
C ARG A 123 23.90 -1.24 -5.61
N LEU A 124 24.18 -0.60 -4.46
CA LEU A 124 25.53 -0.27 -4.02
C LEU A 124 25.88 -1.06 -2.76
N ASP A 125 26.99 -1.77 -2.78
CA ASP A 125 27.61 -2.34 -1.58
C ASP A 125 28.50 -1.28 -0.92
N SER A 126 27.96 -0.59 0.06
CA SER A 126 28.64 0.50 0.76
C SER A 126 28.23 0.56 2.23
N PRO A 127 29.19 0.72 3.16
CA PRO A 127 28.87 0.91 4.58
C PRO A 127 28.18 2.26 4.87
N ASN A 128 28.14 3.15 3.89
CA ASN A 128 27.42 4.42 3.97
C ASN A 128 25.98 4.34 3.46
N LEU A 129 25.54 3.20 2.92
CA LEU A 129 24.18 2.98 2.46
C LEU A 129 23.47 2.03 3.40
N HIS A 130 22.51 2.54 4.11
CA HIS A 130 21.59 1.76 4.93
C HIS A 130 20.22 1.73 4.27
N ILE A 131 19.65 0.53 4.07
CA ILE A 131 18.33 0.38 3.45
C ILE A 131 17.46 -0.54 4.30
N VAL A 132 16.25 -0.09 4.57
CA VAL A 132 15.16 -0.94 5.03
C VAL A 132 14.17 -1.02 3.87
N GLY A 133 14.19 -2.14 3.17
CA GLY A 133 13.27 -2.41 2.08
C GLY A 133 11.91 -2.79 2.65
N GLY A 134 10.86 -2.36 2.00
CA GLY A 134 9.52 -2.85 2.20
C GLY A 134 8.94 -3.27 0.86
N LEU A 135 8.20 -4.36 0.82
CA LEU A 135 7.30 -4.58 -0.29
C LEU A 135 6.16 -3.61 -0.06
N ALA A 136 6.03 -2.62 -0.96
CA ALA A 136 4.90 -1.72 -0.86
C ALA A 136 3.61 -2.56 -0.72
N PRO A 137 2.63 -2.07 -0.07
CA PRO A 137 2.52 -0.78 0.60
C PRO A 137 2.73 -0.83 2.11
N LEU A 138 3.06 -1.97 2.69
CA LEU A 138 2.97 -2.23 4.12
C LEU A 138 4.28 -1.98 4.91
N GLY A 139 5.28 -1.37 4.28
CA GLY A 139 6.52 -0.96 4.96
C GLY A 139 7.37 -2.12 5.48
N PRO A 140 8.10 -1.92 6.57
CA PRO A 140 9.02 -2.92 7.12
C PRO A 140 8.31 -4.16 7.67
N ASN A 141 6.99 -4.14 7.81
CA ASN A 141 6.20 -5.26 8.31
C ASN A 141 6.40 -6.54 7.51
N HIS A 142 6.50 -6.44 6.17
CA HIS A 142 6.71 -7.59 5.31
C HIS A 142 8.07 -8.25 5.48
N THR A 143 9.01 -7.59 6.09
CA THR A 143 10.38 -8.10 6.24
C THR A 143 10.54 -9.03 7.41
N THR A 144 9.64 -8.93 8.38
CA THR A 144 9.65 -9.68 9.62
C THR A 144 8.33 -10.41 9.90
N ALA A 145 7.34 -10.23 9.01
CA ALA A 145 6.07 -10.93 9.14
C ALA A 145 6.26 -12.44 8.90
N LEU A 146 5.73 -13.24 9.79
CA LEU A 146 5.47 -14.63 9.51
C LEU A 146 4.32 -14.71 8.50
N VAL A 147 4.33 -15.75 7.67
CA VAL A 147 3.22 -15.98 6.74
C VAL A 147 1.99 -16.37 7.55
N ASP A 148 1.17 -15.40 7.82
CA ASP A 148 -0.07 -15.48 8.58
C ASP A 148 -1.01 -14.39 8.07
N ASP A 149 -2.30 -14.47 8.41
CA ASP A 149 -3.31 -13.49 7.97
C ASP A 149 -3.74 -12.60 9.14
N ASP A 150 -4.49 -11.56 8.79
CA ASP A 150 -5.36 -10.91 9.76
C ASP A 150 -6.61 -11.76 9.99
N TYR A 151 -6.98 -11.92 11.24
CA TYR A 151 -8.08 -12.79 11.66
C TYR A 151 -9.16 -11.99 12.37
N LEU A 152 -10.42 -12.33 12.07
CA LEU A 152 -11.58 -11.79 12.73
C LEU A 152 -12.40 -12.93 13.33
N THR A 153 -12.60 -12.92 14.62
CA THR A 153 -13.49 -13.87 15.31
C THR A 153 -14.80 -13.21 15.65
N TYR A 154 -15.90 -13.75 15.11
CA TYR A 154 -17.27 -13.43 15.50
C TYR A 154 -17.73 -14.45 16.52
N ALA A 155 -18.09 -14.01 17.73
CA ALA A 155 -18.67 -14.88 18.75
C ALA A 155 -20.12 -14.49 19.04
N PHE A 156 -21.02 -15.48 19.05
CA PHE A 156 -22.44 -15.29 19.23
C PHE A 156 -23.01 -16.31 20.22
N VAL A 157 -23.99 -15.89 21.01
CA VAL A 157 -24.68 -16.78 21.96
C VAL A 157 -25.47 -17.87 21.25
N ASP A 158 -26.10 -17.53 20.15
CA ASP A 158 -26.94 -18.39 19.30
C ASP A 158 -26.20 -19.02 18.11
N CYS A 159 -24.87 -19.10 18.19
CA CYS A 159 -24.03 -19.62 17.14
C CYS A 159 -23.98 -21.14 17.19
N ASP A 160 -24.42 -21.81 16.13
CA ASP A 160 -24.23 -23.24 15.95
C ASP A 160 -22.77 -23.57 15.62
N ALA A 161 -22.34 -24.79 15.94
CA ALA A 161 -20.97 -25.23 15.70
C ALA A 161 -20.56 -25.19 14.21
N VAL A 162 -21.52 -25.32 13.29
CA VAL A 162 -21.35 -25.14 11.86
C VAL A 162 -22.47 -24.23 11.37
N ALA A 163 -22.15 -22.96 11.13
CA ALA A 163 -23.14 -22.02 10.57
C ALA A 163 -23.12 -22.08 9.03
N PRO A 164 -24.27 -22.08 8.37
CA PRO A 164 -24.33 -21.89 6.92
C PRO A 164 -23.65 -20.59 6.49
N ARG A 165 -23.10 -20.55 5.30
CA ARG A 165 -22.42 -19.38 4.75
C ARG A 165 -23.31 -18.13 4.73
N GLU A 166 -24.58 -18.31 4.35
CA GLU A 166 -25.57 -17.23 4.32
C GLU A 166 -25.79 -16.61 5.72
N HIS A 167 -25.74 -17.41 6.77
CA HIS A 167 -25.84 -16.91 8.14
C HIS A 167 -24.61 -16.08 8.53
N LEU A 168 -23.42 -16.49 8.12
CA LEU A 168 -22.20 -15.75 8.36
C LEU A 168 -22.16 -14.42 7.63
N GLU A 169 -22.58 -14.40 6.37
CA GLU A 169 -22.68 -13.19 5.54
C GLU A 169 -23.69 -12.20 6.13
N ALA A 170 -24.86 -12.69 6.55
CA ALA A 170 -25.88 -11.88 7.21
C ALA A 170 -25.42 -11.26 8.55
N LYS A 171 -24.43 -11.87 9.20
CA LYS A 171 -23.81 -11.35 10.43
C LYS A 171 -22.57 -10.47 10.16
N GLY A 172 -22.27 -10.18 8.89
CA GLY A 172 -21.18 -9.28 8.49
C GLY A 172 -19.81 -9.96 8.39
N GLY A 173 -19.76 -11.27 8.22
CA GLY A 173 -18.53 -11.99 8.04
C GLY A 173 -18.66 -13.22 7.16
N ALA A 174 -17.69 -13.45 6.28
CA ALA A 174 -17.52 -14.71 5.59
C ALA A 174 -16.48 -15.54 6.32
N GLY A 175 -16.87 -16.68 6.85
CA GLY A 175 -15.97 -17.54 7.61
C GLY A 175 -16.59 -18.89 7.90
N CYS A 176 -15.85 -19.73 8.60
CA CYS A 176 -16.37 -21.01 9.06
C CYS A 176 -16.33 -21.09 10.58
N ILE A 177 -17.26 -21.83 11.15
CA ILE A 177 -17.15 -22.28 12.54
C ILE A 177 -16.30 -23.52 12.55
N LEU A 178 -15.20 -23.50 13.31
CA LEU A 178 -14.34 -24.63 13.48
C LEU A 178 -14.73 -25.40 14.74
N THR A 179 -15.01 -26.68 14.58
CA THR A 179 -15.11 -27.63 15.69
C THR A 179 -13.71 -28.06 16.13
N ASP A 180 -13.61 -28.62 17.34
CA ASP A 180 -12.33 -29.14 17.85
C ASP A 180 -11.78 -30.25 16.92
N ASP A 181 -12.64 -31.05 16.28
CA ASP A 181 -12.26 -32.09 15.34
C ASP A 181 -11.70 -31.50 14.02
N MET A 182 -12.32 -30.43 13.48
CA MET A 182 -11.85 -29.75 12.28
C MET A 182 -10.47 -29.10 12.49
N VAL A 183 -10.20 -28.62 13.69
CA VAL A 183 -8.89 -28.04 14.03
C VAL A 183 -7.79 -29.10 14.09
N ALA A 184 -8.12 -30.32 14.52
CA ALA A 184 -7.17 -31.42 14.56
C ALA A 184 -6.76 -31.91 13.17
N GLU A 185 -7.61 -31.71 12.15
CA GLU A 185 -7.35 -32.11 10.76
C GLU A 185 -6.55 -31.07 9.96
N THR A 186 -6.45 -29.82 10.46
CA THR A 186 -5.67 -28.77 9.78
C THR A 186 -4.22 -28.82 10.20
N GLU A 187 -3.31 -29.10 9.26
CA GLU A 187 -1.88 -29.01 9.52
C GLU A 187 -1.46 -27.56 9.77
N PRO A 188 -0.77 -27.25 10.89
CA PRO A 188 -0.27 -25.92 11.15
C PRO A 188 0.67 -25.48 10.03
N ASN A 189 0.35 -24.34 9.39
CA ASN A 189 1.18 -23.74 8.33
C ASN A 189 1.40 -24.62 7.08
N ALA A 190 0.55 -25.60 6.82
CA ALA A 190 0.65 -26.40 5.61
C ALA A 190 0.39 -25.50 4.38
N GLY A 191 1.48 -25.06 3.74
CA GLY A 191 1.45 -24.42 2.43
C GLY A 191 0.59 -23.15 2.31
N TYR A 192 0.36 -22.44 3.42
CA TYR A 192 -0.45 -21.25 3.39
C TYR A 192 0.25 -20.14 2.58
N VAL A 193 -0.40 -19.78 1.50
CA VAL A 193 -0.06 -18.62 0.69
C VAL A 193 -1.23 -17.65 0.85
N SER A 194 -1.00 -16.46 1.42
CA SER A 194 -2.04 -15.44 1.50
C SER A 194 -2.57 -15.12 0.11
N SER A 195 -3.78 -14.64 -0.02
CA SER A 195 -4.31 -14.21 -1.32
C SER A 195 -3.45 -13.13 -1.96
N PHE A 196 -2.80 -12.30 -1.15
CA PHE A 196 -1.80 -11.34 -1.58
C PHE A 196 -0.53 -12.04 -2.10
N ASN A 197 -0.15 -13.18 -1.52
CA ASN A 197 0.94 -14.03 -2.00
C ASN A 197 0.58 -14.76 -3.31
N GLU A 198 -0.67 -15.13 -3.51
CA GLU A 198 -1.15 -15.67 -4.78
C GLU A 198 -1.05 -14.64 -5.90
N LEU A 199 -1.14 -13.35 -5.58
CA LEU A 199 -0.90 -12.24 -6.48
C LEU A 199 0.60 -11.96 -6.73
N GLY A 200 1.51 -12.73 -6.11
CA GLY A 200 2.95 -12.65 -6.33
C GLY A 200 3.68 -11.57 -5.54
N ALA A 201 2.96 -10.70 -4.81
CA ALA A 201 3.60 -9.65 -4.02
C ALA A 201 4.19 -10.17 -2.70
N GLY A 202 3.67 -11.25 -2.15
CA GLY A 202 4.09 -11.79 -0.86
C GLY A 202 5.07 -12.97 -0.89
N ASN A 203 5.20 -13.67 -2.00
CA ASN A 203 6.11 -14.82 -2.10
C ASN A 203 7.60 -14.47 -2.12
N ALA A 204 7.90 -13.20 -2.25
CA ALA A 204 9.29 -12.73 -2.32
C ALA A 204 10.05 -12.91 -1.02
N SER A 205 9.39 -12.95 0.12
CA SER A 205 10.05 -13.02 1.43
C SER A 205 10.11 -14.41 2.05
N ALA A 206 9.22 -15.31 1.67
CA ALA A 206 9.05 -16.56 2.41
C ALA A 206 9.91 -17.74 1.92
N ASN A 207 10.35 -17.77 0.66
CA ASN A 207 10.89 -19.00 0.04
C ASN A 207 12.23 -18.87 -0.67
N SER A 208 13.01 -17.82 -0.51
CA SER A 208 14.29 -17.75 -1.19
C SER A 208 15.48 -17.84 -0.25
N GLU A 209 16.19 -18.93 -0.34
CA GLU A 209 17.62 -18.91 -0.06
C GLU A 209 18.31 -17.96 -1.05
N GLY A 210 18.20 -16.68 -0.80
CA GLY A 210 18.79 -15.62 -1.59
C GLY A 210 17.77 -14.75 -2.31
N ALA A 211 17.38 -13.67 -1.66
CA ALA A 211 17.05 -12.36 -2.24
C ALA A 211 16.34 -12.29 -3.61
N GLY A 212 15.53 -13.25 -3.99
CA GLY A 212 14.79 -13.19 -5.23
C GLY A 212 13.36 -12.76 -4.97
N VAL A 213 13.06 -11.49 -5.16
CA VAL A 213 11.69 -11.07 -5.43
C VAL A 213 11.24 -11.84 -6.67
N GLN A 214 10.11 -12.52 -6.62
CA GLN A 214 9.56 -13.13 -7.85
C GLN A 214 9.19 -11.99 -8.79
N THR A 215 10.06 -11.72 -9.75
CA THR A 215 9.97 -10.58 -10.65
C THR A 215 9.09 -10.82 -11.87
N ASP A 216 8.67 -12.07 -12.07
CA ASP A 216 7.97 -12.50 -13.27
C ASP A 216 6.73 -13.31 -12.93
N ILE A 217 5.58 -12.89 -13.40
CA ILE A 217 4.31 -13.61 -13.26
C ILE A 217 3.76 -13.93 -14.64
N SER A 218 3.32 -15.19 -14.83
CA SER A 218 2.55 -15.56 -16.01
C SER A 218 1.07 -15.29 -15.73
N PRO A 219 0.39 -14.46 -16.51
CA PRO A 219 -1.00 -14.07 -16.26
C PRO A 219 -2.04 -15.09 -16.72
N LYS A 220 -1.67 -16.34 -16.96
CA LYS A 220 -2.61 -17.36 -17.47
C LYS A 220 -3.88 -17.53 -16.66
N THR A 221 -3.83 -17.21 -15.36
CA THR A 221 -4.98 -17.26 -14.44
C THR A 221 -5.59 -15.87 -14.15
N TRP A 222 -5.12 -14.82 -14.81
CA TRP A 222 -5.27 -13.43 -14.37
C TRP A 222 -5.89 -12.53 -15.44
N LEU A 223 -6.75 -13.10 -16.27
CA LEU A 223 -7.51 -12.34 -17.25
C LEU A 223 -8.77 -11.78 -16.61
N LEU A 224 -8.90 -10.45 -16.64
CA LEU A 224 -10.08 -9.73 -16.17
C LEU A 224 -10.95 -9.33 -17.37
N PHE A 225 -12.18 -9.82 -17.40
CA PHE A 225 -13.21 -9.44 -18.35
C PHE A 225 -14.59 -9.63 -17.69
N ASP A 226 -15.62 -8.99 -18.25
CA ASP A 226 -16.95 -8.96 -17.68
C ASP A 226 -17.44 -10.33 -17.18
N HIS A 227 -18.27 -10.30 -16.15
CA HIS A 227 -18.89 -11.45 -15.51
C HIS A 227 -17.99 -12.37 -14.66
N MET A 228 -16.96 -11.82 -14.06
CA MET A 228 -16.34 -12.49 -12.91
C MET A 228 -17.16 -12.24 -11.66
N GLU A 229 -18.21 -13.04 -11.48
CA GLU A 229 -19.02 -13.02 -10.26
C GLU A 229 -18.12 -13.14 -9.02
N GLY A 230 -18.21 -12.17 -8.11
CA GLY A 230 -17.50 -12.16 -6.84
C GLY A 230 -16.12 -11.53 -6.83
N GLU A 231 -15.63 -10.98 -7.95
CA GLU A 231 -14.35 -10.27 -8.02
C GLU A 231 -14.49 -8.75 -8.01
N GLU A 232 -15.37 -8.19 -7.23
CA GLU A 232 -15.10 -6.87 -6.66
C GLU A 232 -13.90 -7.04 -5.72
N MET A 233 -12.72 -6.88 -6.28
CA MET A 233 -11.49 -6.97 -5.52
C MET A 233 -11.34 -5.73 -4.65
N ASN A 234 -11.96 -5.77 -3.50
CA ASN A 234 -11.53 -4.95 -2.41
C ASN A 234 -10.27 -5.62 -1.85
N GLU A 235 -9.08 -5.11 -2.17
CA GLU A 235 -7.80 -5.65 -1.68
C GLU A 235 -7.82 -5.88 -0.18
N SER A 236 -8.47 -4.97 0.54
CA SER A 236 -8.57 -5.00 1.97
C SER A 236 -9.39 -6.18 2.53
N ASP A 237 -10.33 -6.73 1.78
CA ASP A 237 -11.17 -7.84 2.24
C ASP A 237 -10.52 -9.21 2.04
N LYS A 238 -9.55 -9.31 1.12
CA LYS A 238 -8.92 -10.60 0.77
C LYS A 238 -7.91 -11.10 1.80
N CYS A 239 -7.32 -10.21 2.58
CA CYS A 239 -6.34 -10.56 3.60
C CYS A 239 -6.97 -10.84 4.97
N LEU A 240 -8.29 -10.79 5.09
CA LEU A 240 -8.99 -10.97 6.35
C LEU A 240 -9.68 -12.33 6.39
N LYS A 241 -9.22 -13.22 7.28
CA LYS A 241 -9.88 -14.50 7.55
C LYS A 241 -10.89 -14.34 8.67
N THR A 242 -12.09 -14.86 8.48
CA THR A 242 -13.18 -14.75 9.45
C THR A 242 -13.60 -16.11 9.99
N TYR A 243 -13.78 -16.18 11.29
CA TYR A 243 -14.20 -17.37 12.02
C TYR A 243 -15.34 -17.06 12.96
N ASN A 244 -16.18 -18.07 13.25
CA ASN A 244 -17.25 -17.96 14.22
C ASN A 244 -16.98 -18.87 15.41
N SER A 245 -17.33 -18.38 16.60
CA SER A 245 -17.24 -19.12 17.86
C SER A 245 -18.53 -19.01 18.65
N PRO A 246 -19.07 -20.12 19.19
CA PRO A 246 -20.21 -20.03 20.09
C PRO A 246 -19.81 -19.38 21.40
N ILE A 247 -20.66 -18.51 21.94
CA ILE A 247 -20.56 -18.01 23.31
C ILE A 247 -21.31 -18.99 24.23
N VAL A 248 -20.60 -19.54 25.20
CA VAL A 248 -21.11 -20.56 26.11
C VAL A 248 -20.80 -20.23 27.56
N GLU A 249 -21.41 -20.97 28.48
CA GLU A 249 -21.05 -20.91 29.91
C GLU A 249 -19.63 -21.49 30.11
N PRO A 250 -18.77 -20.85 30.94
CA PRO A 250 -17.40 -21.31 31.18
C PRO A 250 -17.37 -22.72 31.82
N LYS A 251 -16.50 -23.58 31.25
CA LYS A 251 -16.34 -24.96 31.72
C LYS A 251 -14.87 -25.38 31.76
N LYS A 252 -14.51 -26.21 32.77
CA LYS A 252 -13.18 -26.85 32.86
C LYS A 252 -11.99 -25.90 32.93
N TRP A 253 -12.16 -24.75 33.56
CA TRP A 253 -11.06 -23.83 33.89
C TRP A 253 -10.34 -24.32 35.16
N SER A 254 -9.01 -24.11 35.25
CA SER A 254 -8.20 -24.50 36.40
C SER A 254 -8.23 -23.48 37.54
N HIS A 255 -8.67 -22.26 37.25
CA HIS A 255 -8.83 -21.16 38.20
C HIS A 255 -10.30 -20.75 38.33
N GLU A 256 -10.62 -19.99 39.34
CA GLU A 256 -11.95 -19.44 39.55
C GLU A 256 -12.27 -18.43 38.45
N VAL A 257 -13.41 -18.64 37.77
CA VAL A 257 -13.90 -17.76 36.72
C VAL A 257 -14.85 -16.76 37.38
N PRO A 258 -14.75 -15.45 37.07
CA PRO A 258 -15.66 -14.43 37.59
C PRO A 258 -17.13 -14.75 37.34
N GLU A 259 -18.00 -14.44 38.27
CA GLU A 259 -19.43 -14.67 38.15
C GLU A 259 -20.01 -13.94 36.95
N GLY A 260 -20.81 -14.64 36.16
CA GLY A 260 -21.43 -14.12 34.93
C GLY A 260 -20.48 -13.97 33.75
N ALA A 261 -19.25 -14.46 33.85
CA ALA A 261 -18.38 -14.54 32.67
C ALA A 261 -18.95 -15.44 31.58
N LYS A 262 -18.63 -15.17 30.34
CA LYS A 262 -18.99 -16.00 29.19
C LYS A 262 -17.75 -16.45 28.44
N GLU A 263 -17.76 -17.70 27.96
CA GLU A 263 -16.62 -18.30 27.28
C GLU A 263 -16.85 -18.33 25.76
N PHE A 264 -15.78 -18.07 25.00
CA PHE A 264 -15.71 -18.29 23.57
C PHE A 264 -14.25 -18.55 23.18
N LYS A 265 -13.94 -18.70 21.89
CA LYS A 265 -12.59 -18.90 21.39
C LYS A 265 -12.20 -17.78 20.43
N VAL A 266 -11.01 -17.22 20.59
CA VAL A 266 -10.35 -16.39 19.59
C VAL A 266 -9.54 -17.31 18.69
N ILE A 267 -9.75 -17.22 17.37
CA ILE A 267 -9.27 -18.20 16.40
C ILE A 267 -8.31 -17.52 15.43
N VAL A 268 -7.10 -18.06 15.31
CA VAL A 268 -6.02 -17.55 14.43
C VAL A 268 -5.31 -18.72 13.73
N ALA A 269 -4.30 -18.43 12.91
CA ALA A 269 -3.46 -19.41 12.25
C ALA A 269 -4.27 -20.47 11.49
N GLN A 270 -5.17 -19.99 10.62
CA GLN A 270 -6.06 -20.84 9.80
C GLN A 270 -6.92 -21.81 10.64
N GLY A 271 -7.29 -21.40 11.86
CA GLY A 271 -8.08 -22.23 12.76
C GLY A 271 -7.28 -23.20 13.62
N THR A 272 -5.98 -23.35 13.37
CA THR A 272 -5.13 -24.30 14.11
C THR A 272 -4.82 -23.83 15.53
N VAL A 273 -4.92 -22.52 15.81
CA VAL A 273 -4.74 -21.97 17.14
C VAL A 273 -6.05 -21.35 17.62
N GLN A 274 -6.55 -21.86 18.73
CA GLN A 274 -7.79 -21.39 19.37
C GLN A 274 -7.49 -21.01 20.82
N TYR A 275 -7.53 -19.71 21.11
CA TYR A 275 -7.34 -19.19 22.44
C TYR A 275 -8.65 -19.20 23.20
N PRO A 276 -8.81 -19.99 24.31
CA PRO A 276 -9.97 -19.89 25.16
C PRO A 276 -10.03 -18.51 25.78
N SER A 277 -11.19 -17.87 25.71
CA SER A 277 -11.38 -16.47 26.09
C SER A 277 -12.60 -16.31 26.98
N LEU A 278 -12.51 -15.37 27.94
CA LEU A 278 -13.59 -15.01 28.84
C LEU A 278 -14.03 -13.57 28.59
N MET A 279 -15.29 -13.37 28.29
CA MET A 279 -15.93 -12.07 28.24
C MET A 279 -16.41 -11.72 29.65
N LEU A 280 -16.01 -10.57 30.18
CA LEU A 280 -16.19 -10.18 31.59
C LEU A 280 -16.98 -8.88 31.68
N LYS A 281 -17.68 -8.77 32.83
CA LYS A 281 -18.48 -7.58 33.19
C LYS A 281 -17.67 -6.55 33.96
N ASN A 282 -18.03 -5.30 33.81
CA ASN A 282 -17.61 -4.19 34.66
C ASN A 282 -18.53 -4.09 35.90
N ASP A 283 -18.25 -3.12 36.76
CA ASP A 283 -19.00 -2.89 37.99
C ASP A 283 -20.48 -2.48 37.74
N ALA A 284 -20.79 -1.99 36.58
CA ALA A 284 -22.17 -1.66 36.14
C ALA A 284 -22.96 -2.88 35.64
N GLY A 285 -22.29 -4.03 35.50
CA GLY A 285 -22.88 -5.28 35.05
C GLY A 285 -22.93 -5.44 33.52
N ASP A 286 -22.29 -4.52 32.76
CA ASP A 286 -22.16 -4.59 31.31
C ASP A 286 -20.82 -5.26 30.93
N TYR A 287 -20.82 -6.06 29.86
CA TYR A 287 -19.59 -6.64 29.32
C TYR A 287 -18.77 -5.57 28.63
N ASP A 288 -17.49 -5.41 29.01
CA ASP A 288 -16.61 -4.36 28.52
C ASP A 288 -15.17 -4.83 28.21
N ARG A 289 -14.86 -6.08 28.51
CA ARG A 289 -13.50 -6.62 28.30
C ARG A 289 -13.48 -8.11 28.05
N VAL A 290 -12.39 -8.55 27.43
CA VAL A 290 -12.13 -9.97 27.15
C VAL A 290 -10.76 -10.33 27.68
N GLU A 291 -10.68 -11.40 28.46
CA GLU A 291 -9.44 -12.06 28.84
C GLU A 291 -9.17 -13.23 27.89
N ILE A 292 -8.04 -13.20 27.20
CA ILE A 292 -7.61 -14.21 26.24
C ILE A 292 -6.52 -15.04 26.89
N TYR A 293 -6.66 -16.36 26.89
CA TYR A 293 -5.73 -17.28 27.56
C TYR A 293 -5.04 -18.19 26.56
N LEU A 294 -3.78 -18.56 26.85
CA LEU A 294 -3.05 -19.55 26.05
C LEU A 294 -3.77 -20.92 26.06
N ASN A 295 -4.30 -21.29 27.22
CA ASN A 295 -5.12 -22.47 27.43
C ASN A 295 -5.87 -22.33 28.77
N LYS A 296 -6.86 -23.20 29.06
CA LYS A 296 -7.70 -23.15 30.25
C LYS A 296 -6.95 -23.53 31.55
N LYS A 297 -5.69 -23.96 31.49
CA LYS A 297 -4.83 -24.26 32.62
C LYS A 297 -3.89 -23.12 33.00
N ALA A 298 -3.85 -22.06 32.18
CA ALA A 298 -3.03 -20.89 32.47
C ALA A 298 -3.58 -20.11 33.63
N ASP A 299 -2.73 -19.74 34.60
CA ASP A 299 -3.12 -18.99 35.78
C ASP A 299 -3.40 -17.51 35.50
N LYS A 300 -2.93 -17.01 34.38
CA LYS A 300 -3.10 -15.61 33.95
C LYS A 300 -3.47 -15.54 32.48
N PRO A 301 -4.26 -14.53 32.05
CA PRO A 301 -4.51 -14.29 30.67
C PRO A 301 -3.21 -13.91 29.94
N LEU A 302 -3.14 -14.26 28.66
CA LEU A 302 -2.16 -13.79 27.71
C LEU A 302 -2.27 -12.26 27.56
N VAL A 303 -3.50 -11.79 27.45
CA VAL A 303 -3.86 -10.37 27.40
C VAL A 303 -5.29 -10.17 27.91
N THR A 304 -5.54 -9.02 28.52
CA THR A 304 -6.89 -8.51 28.77
C THR A 304 -7.13 -7.31 27.84
N ILE A 305 -8.04 -7.44 26.92
CA ILE A 305 -8.43 -6.37 25.99
C ILE A 305 -9.75 -5.74 26.43
N LYS A 306 -9.84 -4.41 26.37
CA LYS A 306 -11.04 -3.66 26.74
C LYS A 306 -11.70 -3.07 25.50
N ASP A 307 -13.02 -2.95 25.55
CA ASP A 307 -13.74 -2.25 24.49
C ASP A 307 -13.26 -0.80 24.36
N GLY A 308 -12.97 -0.38 23.13
CA GLY A 308 -12.45 0.95 22.84
C GLY A 308 -10.94 1.10 22.92
N GLU A 309 -10.20 0.08 23.33
CA GLU A 309 -8.73 0.11 23.39
C GLU A 309 -8.11 -0.75 22.27
N TYR A 310 -6.92 -0.33 21.80
CA TYR A 310 -6.14 -1.04 20.78
C TYR A 310 -4.83 -1.56 21.40
N TYR A 311 -4.56 -2.85 21.24
CA TYR A 311 -3.39 -3.53 21.80
C TYR A 311 -2.45 -3.94 20.65
N PRO A 312 -1.41 -3.16 20.34
CA PRO A 312 -0.59 -3.33 19.13
C PRO A 312 0.36 -4.52 19.15
N LEU A 313 0.84 -4.92 20.34
CA LEU A 313 1.97 -5.83 20.51
C LEU A 313 1.65 -6.93 21.54
N VAL A 314 0.62 -7.71 21.31
CA VAL A 314 0.32 -8.89 22.14
C VAL A 314 1.28 -10.01 21.76
N GLU A 315 2.12 -10.45 22.71
CA GLU A 315 3.05 -11.55 22.48
C GLU A 315 2.30 -12.88 22.38
N THR A 316 2.54 -13.60 21.29
CA THR A 316 1.98 -14.93 21.05
C THR A 316 3.06 -15.88 20.55
N GLU A 317 2.72 -17.15 20.38
CA GLU A 317 3.60 -18.17 19.81
C GLU A 317 2.87 -18.88 18.69
N LEU A 318 3.53 -19.05 17.57
CA LEU A 318 3.01 -19.69 16.37
C LEU A 318 3.94 -20.84 15.95
N LEU A 319 3.39 -21.93 15.47
CA LEU A 319 4.15 -22.99 14.84
C LEU A 319 4.40 -22.62 13.38
N PHE A 320 5.64 -22.35 13.02
CA PHE A 320 6.06 -21.96 11.69
C PHE A 320 7.16 -22.90 11.17
N ASN A 321 6.92 -23.57 10.07
CA ASN A 321 7.83 -24.59 9.49
C ASN A 321 8.28 -25.67 10.51
N GLY A 322 7.38 -26.07 11.42
CA GLY A 322 7.66 -27.06 12.45
C GLY A 322 8.36 -26.54 13.69
N GLU A 323 8.70 -25.26 13.74
CA GLU A 323 9.32 -24.60 14.88
C GLU A 323 8.36 -23.64 15.58
N LYS A 324 8.46 -23.57 16.90
CA LYS A 324 7.73 -22.57 17.68
C LYS A 324 8.41 -21.23 17.59
N VAL A 325 7.70 -20.24 17.03
CA VAL A 325 8.19 -18.88 16.83
C VAL A 325 7.42 -17.91 17.70
N LYS A 326 8.15 -17.16 18.52
CA LYS A 326 7.59 -16.04 19.27
C LYS A 326 7.30 -14.89 18.32
N ASN A 327 6.13 -14.32 18.46
CA ASN A 327 5.67 -13.22 17.62
C ASN A 327 4.84 -12.22 18.43
N THR A 328 4.62 -11.07 17.84
CA THR A 328 3.62 -10.11 18.30
C THR A 328 2.51 -9.96 17.27
N ARG A 329 1.32 -9.66 17.72
CA ARG A 329 0.19 -9.27 16.87
C ARG A 329 -0.68 -8.24 17.58
N HIS A 330 -1.39 -7.42 16.84
CA HIS A 330 -2.42 -6.60 17.45
C HIS A 330 -3.62 -7.44 17.85
N MET A 331 -4.32 -7.01 18.87
CA MET A 331 -5.65 -7.50 19.25
C MET A 331 -6.53 -6.32 19.64
N THR A 332 -7.79 -6.35 19.21
CA THR A 332 -8.77 -5.32 19.58
C THR A 332 -10.19 -5.86 19.53
N ILE A 333 -11.07 -5.30 20.37
CA ILE A 333 -12.51 -5.50 20.26
C ILE A 333 -13.02 -4.53 19.20
N VAL A 334 -13.49 -5.07 18.07
CA VAL A 334 -14.10 -4.27 16.99
C VAL A 334 -15.50 -3.84 17.39
N LYS A 335 -16.27 -4.77 17.97
CA LYS A 335 -17.64 -4.53 18.43
C LYS A 335 -18.00 -5.51 19.52
N MET A 336 -18.72 -5.05 20.54
CA MET A 336 -19.22 -5.88 21.63
C MET A 336 -20.64 -5.44 22.02
N ASP A 337 -21.51 -6.40 22.32
CA ASP A 337 -22.78 -6.11 22.95
C ASP A 337 -22.60 -6.03 24.47
N PRO A 338 -22.94 -4.92 25.12
CA PRO A 338 -22.83 -4.80 26.59
C PRO A 338 -23.66 -5.85 27.35
N LYS A 339 -24.66 -6.47 26.70
CA LYS A 339 -25.44 -7.58 27.29
C LYS A 339 -24.83 -8.95 27.00
N GLY A 340 -23.73 -8.99 26.23
CA GLY A 340 -22.95 -10.18 25.98
C GLY A 340 -23.58 -11.18 25.02
N SER A 341 -24.43 -10.74 24.09
CA SER A 341 -24.95 -11.62 23.06
C SER A 341 -23.96 -11.87 21.94
N PHE A 342 -23.02 -10.94 21.69
CA PHE A 342 -21.95 -11.10 20.73
C PHE A 342 -20.70 -10.29 21.09
N VAL A 343 -19.56 -10.70 20.52
CA VAL A 343 -18.32 -9.93 20.47
C VAL A 343 -17.57 -10.25 19.18
N THR A 344 -16.93 -9.23 18.60
CA THR A 344 -16.05 -9.36 17.43
C THR A 344 -14.63 -8.96 17.84
N ILE A 345 -13.69 -9.88 17.67
CA ILE A 345 -12.27 -9.68 17.99
C ILE A 345 -11.45 -9.70 16.70
N SER A 346 -10.63 -8.68 16.50
CA SER A 346 -9.61 -8.65 15.45
C SER A 346 -8.24 -8.99 16.02
N CYS A 347 -7.54 -9.88 15.32
CA CYS A 347 -6.15 -10.24 15.58
C CYS A 347 -5.34 -10.02 14.29
N GLY A 348 -4.24 -9.30 14.38
CA GLY A 348 -3.40 -9.01 13.24
C GLY A 348 -2.44 -10.13 12.85
N ASN A 349 -1.71 -9.89 11.78
CA ASN A 349 -0.58 -10.72 11.35
C ASN A 349 0.40 -10.96 12.49
N ALA A 350 0.99 -12.15 12.50
CA ALA A 350 2.06 -12.52 13.42
C ALA A 350 3.39 -11.91 12.95
N MET A 351 3.94 -10.98 13.71
CA MET A 351 5.24 -10.36 13.44
C MET A 351 6.32 -11.09 14.20
N ASP A 352 7.35 -11.61 13.51
CA ASP A 352 8.49 -12.27 14.15
C ASP A 352 9.28 -11.26 14.99
N ILE A 353 9.50 -11.58 16.25
CA ILE A 353 10.28 -10.74 17.17
C ILE A 353 11.70 -11.25 17.42
N GLN A 354 12.11 -12.32 16.75
CA GLN A 354 13.46 -12.87 16.85
C GLN A 354 14.44 -12.02 16.05
N THR A 355 15.38 -11.41 16.74
CA THR A 355 16.36 -10.49 16.14
C THR A 355 17.56 -11.19 15.51
N ASP A 356 17.75 -12.47 15.79
CA ASP A 356 18.80 -13.32 15.22
C ASP A 356 18.41 -13.99 13.90
N ARG A 357 17.11 -13.94 13.53
CA ARG A 357 16.67 -14.43 12.23
C ARG A 357 17.16 -13.52 11.11
N LYS A 358 17.60 -14.14 10.03
CA LYS A 358 18.00 -13.42 8.82
C LYS A 358 16.76 -12.74 8.23
N SER A 359 16.72 -11.41 8.34
CA SER A 359 15.74 -10.59 7.66
C SER A 359 16.28 -10.18 6.29
N TYR A 360 15.51 -10.39 5.24
CA TYR A 360 15.99 -10.21 3.87
C TYR A 360 15.99 -8.75 3.40
N ASN A 361 15.23 -7.88 4.06
CA ASN A 361 15.04 -6.50 3.58
C ASN A 361 15.73 -5.44 4.46
N TRP A 362 16.68 -5.84 5.30
CA TRP A 362 17.46 -4.93 6.16
C TRP A 362 18.94 -4.95 5.75
N HIS A 363 19.44 -3.83 5.31
CA HIS A 363 20.84 -3.66 4.92
C HIS A 363 21.48 -2.44 5.61
N PRO A 364 22.47 -2.61 6.52
CA PRO A 364 22.91 -3.90 7.07
C PRO A 364 21.87 -4.53 8.00
N GLN A 365 21.99 -5.83 8.23
CA GLN A 365 21.08 -6.61 9.08
C GLN A 365 20.92 -6.04 10.50
N SER A 366 21.98 -5.42 11.05
CA SER A 366 21.98 -4.81 12.37
C SER A 366 20.97 -3.67 12.56
N LEU A 367 20.46 -3.09 11.47
CA LEU A 367 19.44 -2.03 11.54
C LEU A 367 18.14 -2.51 12.22
N TYR A 368 17.80 -3.80 12.05
CA TYR A 368 16.61 -4.36 12.70
C TYR A 368 16.74 -4.26 14.22
N GLN A 369 17.85 -4.77 14.79
CA GLN A 369 18.09 -4.70 16.22
C GLN A 369 18.16 -3.25 16.72
N GLN A 370 18.86 -2.37 15.98
CA GLN A 370 18.94 -0.94 16.34
C GLN A 370 17.55 -0.29 16.38
N SER A 371 16.65 -0.66 15.47
CA SER A 371 15.28 -0.16 15.45
C SER A 371 14.48 -0.66 16.65
N VAL A 372 14.64 -1.95 17.01
CA VAL A 372 14.00 -2.53 18.19
C VAL A 372 14.54 -1.88 19.48
N ASP A 373 15.84 -1.64 19.57
CA ASP A 373 16.46 -0.98 20.72
C ASP A 373 15.98 0.46 20.87
N ALA A 374 15.74 1.15 19.75
CA ALA A 374 15.26 2.54 19.74
C ALA A 374 13.77 2.65 20.05
N ALA A 375 12.92 1.77 19.51
CA ALA A 375 11.47 1.97 19.49
C ALA A 375 10.64 0.79 20.01
N GLY A 376 11.25 -0.36 20.26
CA GLY A 376 10.56 -1.62 20.56
C GLY A 376 10.20 -2.40 19.30
N TYR A 377 9.47 -3.51 19.47
CA TYR A 377 9.04 -4.34 18.36
C TYR A 377 8.17 -3.56 17.37
N ILE A 378 8.23 -3.97 16.10
CA ILE A 378 7.49 -3.32 15.00
C ILE A 378 5.99 -3.63 15.16
N PRO A 379 5.14 -2.61 15.33
CA PRO A 379 3.70 -2.80 15.25
C PRO A 379 3.27 -3.01 13.80
N TYR A 380 2.24 -3.78 13.61
CA TYR A 380 1.68 -4.02 12.27
C TYR A 380 0.65 -2.94 11.93
N ALA A 381 0.87 -2.24 10.82
CA ALA A 381 -0.12 -1.33 10.25
C ALA A 381 -1.02 -2.10 9.30
N ILE A 382 -2.31 -1.99 9.46
CA ILE A 382 -3.32 -2.80 8.78
C ILE A 382 -4.09 -2.00 7.73
N GLY A 383 -4.39 -2.68 6.64
CA GLY A 383 -5.36 -2.19 5.65
C GLY A 383 -6.77 -2.10 6.24
N VAL A 384 -7.69 -1.55 5.49
CA VAL A 384 -9.02 -1.21 5.99
C VAL A 384 -9.87 -2.44 6.33
N GLY A 385 -9.72 -3.55 5.62
CA GLY A 385 -10.41 -4.82 5.95
C GLY A 385 -11.92 -4.74 5.89
N GLY A 386 -12.48 -4.04 4.89
CA GLY A 386 -13.90 -3.85 4.68
C GLY A 386 -14.42 -2.44 5.02
N GLY A 387 -15.58 -2.11 4.49
CA GLY A 387 -16.18 -0.77 4.57
C GLY A 387 -16.93 -0.45 5.86
N TYR A 388 -16.93 -1.34 6.84
CA TYR A 388 -17.65 -1.13 8.08
C TYR A 388 -16.96 -0.10 8.96
N PRO A 389 -17.66 0.95 9.44
CA PRO A 389 -17.05 2.02 10.23
C PRO A 389 -16.31 1.54 11.48
N GLU A 390 -16.81 0.50 12.14
CA GLU A 390 -16.17 -0.08 13.32
C GLU A 390 -14.80 -0.72 12.97
N MET A 391 -14.68 -1.34 11.80
CA MET A 391 -13.41 -1.92 11.34
C MET A 391 -12.35 -0.84 11.11
N ILE A 392 -12.75 0.29 10.56
CA ILE A 392 -11.84 1.41 10.30
C ILE A 392 -11.47 2.08 11.62
N SER A 393 -12.46 2.49 12.43
CA SER A 393 -12.23 3.27 13.65
C SER A 393 -11.55 2.49 14.79
N ARG A 394 -11.84 1.19 14.90
CA ARG A 394 -11.33 0.36 16.01
C ARG A 394 -10.08 -0.43 15.68
N ARG A 395 -9.77 -0.59 14.42
CA ARG A 395 -8.68 -1.44 13.94
C ARG A 395 -7.68 -0.66 13.07
N SER A 396 -8.12 -0.15 11.93
CA SER A 396 -7.20 0.40 10.93
C SER A 396 -6.57 1.72 11.36
N LEU A 397 -7.36 2.72 11.73
CA LEU A 397 -6.84 4.03 12.16
C LEU A 397 -5.92 3.93 13.39
N PRO A 398 -6.28 3.20 14.48
CA PRO A 398 -5.37 3.04 15.60
C PRO A 398 -4.07 2.31 15.24
N SER A 399 -4.09 1.39 14.27
CA SER A 399 -2.89 0.68 13.84
C SER A 399 -1.89 1.63 13.17
N TRP A 400 -2.37 2.54 12.33
CA TRP A 400 -1.54 3.54 11.67
C TRP A 400 -1.00 4.57 12.66
N ASP A 401 -1.80 5.06 13.59
CA ASP A 401 -1.35 5.98 14.65
C ASP A 401 -0.18 5.39 15.46
N VAL A 402 -0.31 4.13 15.87
CA VAL A 402 0.76 3.42 16.59
C VAL A 402 1.98 3.20 15.72
N PHE A 403 1.78 2.82 14.46
CA PHE A 403 2.88 2.57 13.53
C PHE A 403 3.67 3.85 13.22
N GLU A 404 2.99 4.97 12.99
CA GLU A 404 3.61 6.27 12.72
C GLU A 404 4.47 6.74 13.91
N LYS A 405 3.94 6.65 15.12
CA LYS A 405 4.68 6.98 16.35
C LYS A 405 5.89 6.08 16.55
N TRP A 406 5.73 4.78 16.27
CA TRP A 406 6.83 3.83 16.32
C TRP A 406 7.90 4.16 15.27
N GLN A 407 7.50 4.41 14.01
CA GLN A 407 8.42 4.74 12.93
C GLN A 407 9.18 6.02 13.21
N ALA A 408 8.51 7.07 13.68
CA ALA A 408 9.16 8.33 14.05
C ALA A 408 10.23 8.09 15.14
N LYS A 409 9.89 7.32 16.18
CA LYS A 409 10.82 6.98 17.27
C LYS A 409 12.02 6.16 16.78
N ALA A 410 11.79 5.16 15.93
CA ALA A 410 12.84 4.34 15.33
C ALA A 410 13.79 5.17 14.48
N LEU A 411 13.26 6.01 13.59
CA LEU A 411 14.03 6.88 12.72
C LEU A 411 14.88 7.88 13.50
N LEU A 412 14.31 8.55 14.51
CA LEU A 412 15.05 9.49 15.36
C LEU A 412 16.18 8.78 16.13
N GLY A 413 15.94 7.57 16.62
CA GLY A 413 16.96 6.74 17.25
C GLY A 413 18.10 6.39 16.30
N LEU A 414 17.77 5.92 15.10
CA LEU A 414 18.75 5.59 14.06
C LEU A 414 19.54 6.82 13.57
N ILE A 415 18.88 7.98 13.42
CA ILE A 415 19.53 9.25 13.04
C ILE A 415 20.57 9.63 14.10
N LYS A 416 20.22 9.53 15.36
CA LYS A 416 21.12 9.85 16.48
C LYS A 416 22.32 8.92 16.55
N GLU A 417 22.09 7.62 16.38
CA GLU A 417 23.14 6.59 16.49
C GLU A 417 24.08 6.61 15.28
N ASN A 418 23.52 6.62 14.07
CA ASN A 418 24.28 6.42 12.84
C ASN A 418 24.80 7.70 12.20
N LYS A 419 24.32 8.88 12.60
CA LYS A 419 24.76 10.21 12.11
C LYS A 419 24.66 10.34 10.58
N TYR A 420 23.48 10.07 10.03
CA TYR A 420 23.21 10.21 8.61
C TYR A 420 23.31 11.65 8.12
N ASP A 421 23.70 11.82 6.85
CA ASP A 421 23.62 13.08 6.10
C ASP A 421 22.27 13.24 5.42
N CYS A 422 21.68 12.13 4.97
CA CYS A 422 20.37 12.13 4.35
C CYS A 422 19.56 10.89 4.75
N VAL A 423 18.23 11.12 4.89
CA VAL A 423 17.25 10.10 5.24
C VAL A 423 16.06 10.25 4.31
N PHE A 424 15.63 9.15 3.72
CA PHE A 424 14.45 9.06 2.86
C PHE A 424 13.48 8.08 3.49
N THR A 425 12.27 8.52 3.77
CA THR A 425 11.26 7.68 4.42
C THR A 425 9.99 7.64 3.60
N HIS A 426 9.24 6.57 3.78
CA HIS A 426 7.93 6.42 3.18
C HIS A 426 6.94 5.91 4.23
N ILE A 427 5.71 6.40 4.14
CA ILE A 427 4.55 5.90 4.89
C ILE A 427 3.33 5.86 3.96
N HIS A 428 2.52 4.81 4.09
CA HIS A 428 1.47 4.49 3.12
C HIS A 428 0.04 4.63 3.69
N ASN A 429 -0.11 5.42 4.75
CA ASN A 429 -1.36 5.56 5.50
C ASN A 429 -2.48 6.23 4.70
N HIS A 430 -2.18 7.35 4.00
CA HIS A 430 -3.19 8.09 3.23
C HIS A 430 -3.71 7.28 2.05
N ASP A 431 -2.84 6.59 1.32
CA ASP A 431 -3.24 5.74 0.21
C ASP A 431 -4.14 4.59 0.70
N HIS A 432 -3.66 3.84 1.71
CA HIS A 432 -4.38 2.68 2.25
C HIS A 432 -5.76 2.97 2.81
N ILE A 433 -5.92 4.09 3.50
CA ILE A 433 -7.19 4.50 4.09
C ILE A 433 -7.97 5.39 3.12
N GLY A 434 -7.26 6.21 2.35
CA GLY A 434 -7.83 7.18 1.44
C GLY A 434 -8.68 6.53 0.35
N HIS A 435 -8.11 5.65 -0.43
CA HIS A 435 -8.82 5.00 -1.52
C HIS A 435 -10.17 4.37 -1.10
N PRO A 436 -10.21 3.49 -0.05
CA PRO A 436 -11.46 2.91 0.37
C PRO A 436 -12.42 3.95 0.95
N CYS A 437 -11.95 4.85 1.81
CA CYS A 437 -12.83 5.82 2.47
C CYS A 437 -13.45 6.83 1.50
N TRP A 438 -12.72 7.30 0.50
CA TRP A 438 -13.26 8.14 -0.55
C TRP A 438 -14.37 7.41 -1.34
N ARG A 439 -14.13 6.15 -1.69
CA ARG A 439 -15.13 5.32 -2.38
C ARG A 439 -16.37 5.11 -1.51
N TRP A 440 -16.21 4.71 -0.26
CA TRP A 440 -17.33 4.41 0.64
C TRP A 440 -18.11 5.65 1.06
N ALA A 441 -17.52 6.80 1.06
CA ALA A 441 -18.24 8.05 1.25
C ALA A 441 -19.38 8.24 0.22
N LYS A 442 -19.25 7.65 -0.98
CA LYS A 442 -20.28 7.68 -2.03
C LYS A 442 -21.12 6.39 -2.13
N THR A 443 -20.57 5.22 -1.81
CA THR A 443 -21.23 3.91 -1.95
C THR A 443 -21.64 3.29 -0.60
N ARG A 444 -21.82 4.10 0.39
CA ARG A 444 -22.01 3.74 1.80
C ARG A 444 -23.23 2.86 2.12
N GLU A 445 -24.26 2.83 1.27
CA GLU A 445 -25.46 2.00 1.48
C GLU A 445 -25.11 0.51 1.61
N LYS A 446 -24.12 0.04 0.85
CA LYS A 446 -23.63 -1.33 0.91
C LYS A 446 -23.15 -1.72 2.32
N TYR A 447 -22.67 -0.77 3.10
CA TYR A 447 -22.14 -0.97 4.45
C TYR A 447 -23.12 -0.56 5.56
N GLY A 448 -24.39 -0.35 5.22
CA GLY A 448 -25.42 -0.02 6.19
C GLY A 448 -25.25 1.35 6.87
N ASN A 449 -24.45 2.22 6.28
CA ASN A 449 -24.20 3.57 6.77
C ASN A 449 -24.46 4.59 5.66
N ASN A 450 -25.41 5.50 5.92
CA ASN A 450 -25.80 6.55 4.98
C ASN A 450 -25.23 7.94 5.36
N ASP A 451 -24.31 8.00 6.34
CA ASP A 451 -23.66 9.25 6.75
C ASP A 451 -22.26 9.37 6.11
N GLU A 452 -22.20 10.16 5.05
CA GLU A 452 -20.96 10.53 4.36
C GLU A 452 -19.89 11.09 5.32
N LYS A 453 -20.30 11.83 6.35
CA LYS A 453 -19.40 12.46 7.31
C LYS A 453 -18.56 11.46 8.11
N VAL A 454 -19.03 10.23 8.28
CA VAL A 454 -18.28 9.17 8.98
C VAL A 454 -16.99 8.87 8.24
N TYR A 455 -17.05 8.64 6.93
CA TYR A 455 -15.86 8.33 6.13
C TYR A 455 -14.98 9.57 5.89
N GLN A 456 -15.58 10.75 5.72
CA GLN A 456 -14.83 12.01 5.70
C GLN A 456 -14.07 12.22 7.01
N GLY A 457 -14.68 11.88 8.16
CA GLY A 457 -14.03 11.93 9.46
C GLY A 457 -12.81 11.01 9.55
N PHE A 458 -12.84 9.84 8.92
CA PHE A 458 -11.69 8.94 8.86
C PHE A 458 -10.55 9.50 8.00
N LEU A 459 -10.88 10.12 6.87
CA LEU A 459 -9.88 10.82 6.05
C LEU A 459 -9.22 11.98 6.81
N GLU A 460 -10.01 12.77 7.53
CA GLU A 460 -9.48 13.87 8.35
C GLU A 460 -8.59 13.35 9.50
N GLU A 461 -8.97 12.23 10.14
CA GLU A 461 -8.19 11.62 11.22
C GLU A 461 -6.77 11.23 10.78
N ILE A 462 -6.61 10.69 9.56
CA ILE A 462 -5.28 10.36 9.04
C ILE A 462 -4.41 11.60 8.91
N PHE A 463 -4.98 12.74 8.47
CA PHE A 463 -4.23 14.00 8.40
C PHE A 463 -3.79 14.48 9.79
N LEU A 464 -4.61 14.28 10.83
CA LEU A 464 -4.24 14.61 12.20
C LEU A 464 -3.09 13.73 12.70
N GLN A 465 -3.14 12.42 12.43
CA GLN A 465 -2.06 11.49 12.73
C GLN A 465 -0.78 11.88 12.01
N THR A 466 -0.86 12.19 10.72
CA THR A 466 0.28 12.66 9.91
C THR A 466 0.83 14.01 10.39
N ASP A 467 0.00 14.94 10.85
CA ASP A 467 0.47 16.16 11.48
C ASP A 467 1.31 15.89 12.73
N ASP A 468 0.86 14.93 13.57
CA ASP A 468 1.63 14.47 14.74
C ASP A 468 2.95 13.80 14.31
N TYR A 469 2.91 12.92 13.30
CA TYR A 469 4.09 12.28 12.73
C TYR A 469 5.13 13.29 12.24
N VAL A 470 4.73 14.30 11.45
CA VAL A 470 5.60 15.40 11.01
C VAL A 470 6.13 16.18 12.22
N GLY A 471 5.29 16.37 13.23
CA GLY A 471 5.63 17.04 14.49
C GLY A 471 6.84 16.46 15.21
N HIS A 472 6.99 15.15 15.18
CA HIS A 472 8.13 14.45 15.79
C HIS A 472 9.49 14.86 15.20
N PHE A 473 9.53 15.29 13.93
CA PHE A 473 10.78 15.63 13.23
C PHE A 473 11.10 17.13 13.27
N LEU A 474 10.19 18.00 13.69
CA LEU A 474 10.42 19.46 13.73
C LEU A 474 11.65 19.87 14.56
N PRO A 475 12.02 19.22 15.67
CA PRO A 475 13.25 19.54 16.40
C PRO A 475 14.53 19.42 15.55
N LEU A 476 14.55 18.55 14.54
CA LEU A 476 15.69 18.40 13.64
C LEU A 476 16.01 19.65 12.83
N LEU A 477 15.02 20.53 12.60
CA LEU A 477 15.23 21.83 11.96
C LEU A 477 16.24 22.69 12.72
N ASP A 478 16.29 22.58 14.04
CA ASP A 478 17.22 23.31 14.91
C ASP A 478 18.60 22.59 14.99
N GLU A 479 18.68 21.35 14.50
CA GLU A 479 19.91 20.52 14.43
C GLU A 479 20.58 20.55 13.06
N GLY A 480 20.15 21.45 12.18
CA GLY A 480 20.72 21.66 10.85
C GLY A 480 20.14 20.77 9.74
N TRP A 481 19.00 20.15 9.98
CA TRP A 481 18.29 19.37 8.97
C TRP A 481 17.36 20.25 8.12
N ASN A 482 17.36 19.98 6.82
CA ASN A 482 16.27 20.39 5.93
C ASN A 482 15.28 19.24 5.85
N ILE A 483 14.01 19.52 6.03
CA ILE A 483 12.92 18.56 5.97
C ILE A 483 12.07 18.87 4.73
N ILE A 484 11.86 17.87 3.88
CA ILE A 484 10.97 17.92 2.73
C ILE A 484 9.82 16.96 3.01
N VAL A 485 8.58 17.39 2.85
CA VAL A 485 7.39 16.54 2.84
C VAL A 485 6.89 16.50 1.40
N THR A 486 6.64 15.28 0.91
CA THR A 486 6.19 15.04 -0.46
C THR A 486 5.32 13.79 -0.54
N SER A 487 4.45 13.74 -1.56
CA SER A 487 3.72 12.53 -1.97
C SER A 487 3.97 12.25 -3.44
N ASP A 488 3.55 11.10 -3.88
CA ASP A 488 3.66 10.62 -5.27
C ASP A 488 2.40 10.95 -6.09
N HIS A 489 1.26 11.10 -5.45
CA HIS A 489 -0.02 11.52 -6.05
C HIS A 489 -0.95 12.09 -4.98
N GLY A 490 -2.03 12.73 -5.40
CA GLY A 490 -3.19 13.04 -4.58
C GLY A 490 -4.26 11.95 -4.72
N LEU A 491 -5.41 12.13 -4.09
CA LEU A 491 -6.51 11.18 -4.07
C LEU A 491 -7.78 11.74 -4.72
N LEU A 492 -8.54 10.85 -5.34
CA LEU A 492 -9.82 11.13 -5.98
C LEU A 492 -10.86 10.08 -5.59
N CYS A 493 -12.13 10.39 -5.87
CA CYS A 493 -13.25 9.48 -5.73
C CYS A 493 -13.91 9.20 -7.09
N SER A 494 -14.19 7.94 -7.43
CA SER A 494 -14.91 7.58 -8.66
C SER A 494 -16.37 8.05 -8.63
N GLU A 495 -16.89 8.49 -9.76
CA GLU A 495 -18.32 8.77 -9.94
C GLU A 495 -19.09 7.59 -10.54
N GLU A 496 -18.40 6.70 -11.24
CA GLU A 496 -19.04 5.59 -11.94
C GLU A 496 -18.97 4.31 -11.10
N ASP A 497 -20.11 3.62 -11.01
CA ASP A 497 -20.22 2.34 -10.30
C ASP A 497 -19.62 1.20 -11.12
N GLU A 498 -19.76 1.27 -12.46
CA GLU A 498 -19.20 0.29 -13.39
C GLU A 498 -17.96 0.85 -14.08
N LEU A 499 -16.85 0.15 -13.95
CA LEU A 499 -15.56 0.56 -14.52
C LEU A 499 -15.20 -0.32 -15.72
N PRO A 500 -14.59 0.24 -16.77
CA PRO A 500 -14.17 -0.54 -17.94
C PRO A 500 -13.06 -1.53 -17.56
N TYR A 501 -13.03 -2.69 -18.21
CA TYR A 501 -11.90 -3.62 -18.12
C TYR A 501 -10.76 -3.14 -19.05
N LEU A 502 -10.22 -2.00 -18.68
CA LEU A 502 -9.09 -1.29 -19.26
C LEU A 502 -8.48 -0.42 -18.15
N GLY A 503 -7.17 -0.22 -18.14
CA GLY A 503 -6.49 0.59 -17.13
C GLY A 503 -5.74 -0.24 -16.09
N GLU A 504 -5.50 0.36 -14.93
CA GLU A 504 -4.83 -0.31 -13.83
C GLU A 504 -5.79 -1.29 -13.14
N GLY A 505 -5.34 -2.52 -12.99
CA GLY A 505 -6.08 -3.57 -12.31
C GLY A 505 -5.11 -4.59 -11.74
N PHE A 506 -5.59 -5.46 -10.86
CA PHE A 506 -4.74 -6.49 -10.24
C PHE A 506 -4.38 -7.62 -11.20
N VAL A 507 -5.05 -7.68 -12.35
CA VAL A 507 -4.91 -8.74 -13.35
C VAL A 507 -4.91 -8.14 -14.75
N MET A 508 -4.59 -8.95 -15.77
CA MET A 508 -4.60 -8.50 -17.15
C MET A 508 -6.03 -8.16 -17.60
N ASN A 509 -6.26 -6.90 -17.97
CA ASN A 509 -7.55 -6.44 -18.49
C ASN A 509 -7.69 -6.82 -19.97
N VAL A 510 -8.76 -7.53 -20.31
CA VAL A 510 -9.01 -7.94 -21.71
C VAL A 510 -10.36 -7.48 -22.25
N GLY A 511 -11.28 -7.03 -21.40
CA GLY A 511 -12.67 -6.76 -21.78
C GLY A 511 -12.83 -5.84 -22.97
N VAL A 512 -12.31 -4.60 -22.90
CA VAL A 512 -12.47 -3.59 -23.96
C VAL A 512 -11.81 -4.03 -25.27
N LEU A 513 -10.58 -4.53 -25.24
CA LEU A 513 -9.90 -4.98 -26.48
C LEU A 513 -10.51 -6.25 -27.04
N ARG A 514 -11.12 -7.10 -26.21
CA ARG A 514 -11.92 -8.25 -26.66
C ARG A 514 -13.16 -7.78 -27.40
N ASP A 515 -13.91 -6.83 -26.84
CA ASP A 515 -15.12 -6.30 -27.45
C ASP A 515 -14.84 -5.61 -28.79
N LEU A 516 -13.69 -4.96 -28.90
CA LEU A 516 -13.20 -4.35 -30.14
C LEU A 516 -12.58 -5.37 -31.12
N GLY A 517 -12.42 -6.64 -30.69
CA GLY A 517 -11.92 -7.74 -31.53
C GLY A 517 -10.39 -7.79 -31.69
N TYR A 518 -9.64 -7.05 -30.89
CA TYR A 518 -8.15 -7.05 -30.90
C TYR A 518 -7.55 -8.15 -30.05
N THR A 519 -8.16 -8.45 -28.90
CA THR A 519 -7.82 -9.59 -28.04
C THR A 519 -8.86 -10.68 -28.24
N VAL A 520 -8.42 -11.88 -28.59
CA VAL A 520 -9.29 -13.03 -28.84
C VAL A 520 -9.02 -14.09 -27.78
N LEU A 521 -10.07 -14.59 -27.15
CA LEU A 521 -9.98 -15.68 -26.15
C LEU A 521 -10.19 -17.04 -26.83
N LYS A 522 -9.51 -18.06 -26.29
CA LYS A 522 -9.77 -19.45 -26.67
C LYS A 522 -11.21 -19.83 -26.30
N LYS A 523 -11.77 -20.79 -27.01
CA LYS A 523 -13.09 -21.35 -26.73
C LYS A 523 -13.01 -22.84 -26.44
N ASP A 524 -13.89 -23.31 -25.57
CA ASP A 524 -14.08 -24.74 -25.31
C ASP A 524 -14.80 -25.43 -26.46
N GLY A 525 -15.00 -26.74 -26.33
CA GLY A 525 -15.73 -27.54 -27.33
C GLY A 525 -17.20 -27.15 -27.55
N ASN A 526 -17.78 -26.35 -26.64
CA ASN A 526 -19.14 -25.83 -26.69
C ASN A 526 -19.19 -24.38 -27.19
N GLY A 527 -18.05 -23.77 -27.51
CA GLY A 527 -17.94 -22.39 -27.98
C GLY A 527 -17.91 -21.33 -26.87
N LYS A 528 -17.86 -21.74 -25.59
CA LYS A 528 -17.71 -20.84 -24.45
C LYS A 528 -16.26 -20.33 -24.34
N GLU A 529 -16.09 -19.04 -24.13
CA GLU A 529 -14.77 -18.43 -23.92
C GLU A 529 -14.10 -18.96 -22.66
N LEU A 530 -12.81 -19.27 -22.77
CA LEU A 530 -11.92 -19.66 -21.68
C LEU A 530 -11.11 -18.44 -21.24
N ARG A 531 -10.61 -18.45 -20.01
CA ARG A 531 -9.68 -17.42 -19.51
C ARG A 531 -8.26 -17.64 -20.06
N GLU A 532 -8.16 -17.77 -21.38
CA GLU A 532 -6.91 -17.93 -22.10
C GLU A 532 -6.92 -17.15 -23.40
N ILE A 533 -5.86 -16.38 -23.68
CA ILE A 533 -5.70 -15.65 -24.92
C ILE A 533 -5.38 -16.62 -26.07
N ASP A 534 -6.07 -16.48 -27.20
CA ASP A 534 -5.73 -17.12 -28.47
C ASP A 534 -4.72 -16.25 -29.22
N TRP A 535 -3.45 -16.46 -28.96
CA TRP A 535 -2.36 -15.68 -29.54
C TRP A 535 -2.28 -15.80 -31.06
N SER A 536 -2.86 -16.84 -31.65
CA SER A 536 -2.91 -17.00 -33.11
C SER A 536 -3.88 -16.05 -33.80
N LYS A 537 -4.74 -15.36 -33.02
CA LYS A 537 -5.76 -14.42 -33.51
C LYS A 537 -5.69 -13.05 -32.84
N THR A 538 -4.94 -12.91 -31.76
CA THR A 538 -4.84 -11.69 -30.99
C THR A 538 -3.83 -10.74 -31.60
N THR A 539 -4.27 -9.55 -31.98
CA THR A 539 -3.44 -8.52 -32.60
C THR A 539 -2.90 -7.50 -31.62
N ALA A 540 -3.62 -7.25 -30.51
CA ALA A 540 -3.18 -6.34 -29.44
C ALA A 540 -3.73 -6.77 -28.07
N VAL A 541 -3.01 -6.40 -27.01
CA VAL A 541 -3.39 -6.63 -25.61
C VAL A 541 -3.10 -5.39 -24.77
N ALA A 542 -3.89 -5.21 -23.68
CA ALA A 542 -3.67 -4.21 -22.64
C ALA A 542 -3.40 -4.95 -21.31
N PRO A 543 -2.16 -5.33 -21.00
CA PRO A 543 -1.87 -6.19 -19.84
C PRO A 543 -2.21 -5.52 -18.52
N ARG A 544 -1.63 -4.37 -18.25
CA ARG A 544 -1.87 -3.52 -17.06
C ARG A 544 -1.48 -2.07 -17.34
N GLY A 545 -1.99 -1.19 -16.51
CA GLY A 545 -1.70 0.24 -16.62
C GLY A 545 -2.20 0.82 -17.94
N ASN A 546 -1.54 1.88 -18.35
CA ASN A 546 -1.96 2.71 -19.48
C ASN A 546 -1.35 2.28 -20.82
N HIS A 547 -1.01 0.99 -20.98
CA HIS A 547 -0.24 0.46 -22.11
C HIS A 547 -1.04 -0.53 -22.95
N ILE A 548 -1.02 -0.36 -24.26
CA ILE A 548 -1.46 -1.36 -25.23
C ILE A 548 -0.27 -1.80 -26.07
N TYR A 549 -0.11 -3.10 -26.20
CA TYR A 549 0.97 -3.73 -26.97
C TYR A 549 0.42 -4.47 -28.17
N ILE A 550 1.03 -4.23 -29.35
CA ILE A 550 0.72 -4.96 -30.57
C ILE A 550 1.50 -6.28 -30.57
N ASN A 551 0.82 -7.37 -30.91
CA ASN A 551 1.42 -8.71 -31.02
C ASN A 551 2.20 -8.82 -32.35
N LEU A 552 3.44 -8.28 -32.33
CA LEU A 552 4.23 -7.96 -33.52
C LEU A 552 5.16 -9.12 -33.90
N LYS A 553 5.16 -9.51 -35.17
CA LYS A 553 6.15 -10.46 -35.74
C LYS A 553 7.57 -9.95 -35.54
N GLY A 554 8.45 -10.85 -35.13
CA GLY A 554 9.86 -10.54 -34.90
C GLY A 554 10.18 -9.90 -33.55
N ARG A 555 9.17 -9.35 -32.85
CA ARG A 555 9.29 -8.86 -31.47
C ARG A 555 8.71 -9.85 -30.45
N ASN A 556 7.52 -10.35 -30.71
CA ASN A 556 6.80 -11.20 -29.80
C ASN A 556 6.83 -12.67 -30.24
N PRO A 557 6.97 -13.66 -29.35
CA PRO A 557 7.08 -15.07 -29.71
C PRO A 557 5.89 -15.60 -30.51
N HIS A 558 4.71 -15.05 -30.25
CA HIS A 558 3.46 -15.41 -30.92
C HIS A 558 2.96 -14.29 -31.84
N GLY A 559 3.86 -13.40 -32.30
CA GLY A 559 3.53 -12.24 -33.12
C GLY A 559 2.85 -12.63 -34.44
N ILE A 560 1.71 -12.00 -34.72
CA ILE A 560 0.94 -12.21 -35.96
C ILE A 560 0.87 -10.94 -36.83
N VAL A 561 1.04 -9.76 -36.25
CA VAL A 561 0.99 -8.49 -36.96
C VAL A 561 2.31 -8.24 -37.69
N ASP A 562 2.24 -7.92 -39.00
CA ASP A 562 3.42 -7.55 -39.74
C ASP A 562 3.93 -6.15 -39.32
N PRO A 563 5.23 -5.94 -39.16
CA PRO A 563 5.77 -4.62 -38.82
C PRO A 563 5.33 -3.49 -39.80
N ALA A 564 5.07 -3.82 -41.05
CA ALA A 564 4.58 -2.86 -42.03
C ALA A 564 3.14 -2.37 -41.75
N ASP A 565 2.32 -3.21 -41.10
CA ASP A 565 0.92 -2.91 -40.81
C ASP A 565 0.74 -2.26 -39.40
N LYS A 566 1.81 -2.18 -38.59
CA LYS A 566 1.78 -1.68 -37.22
C LYS A 566 1.16 -0.29 -37.12
N TYR A 567 1.61 0.65 -37.97
CA TYR A 567 1.17 2.05 -37.91
C TYR A 567 -0.32 2.20 -38.20
N GLU A 568 -0.84 1.46 -39.17
CA GLU A 568 -2.25 1.48 -39.53
C GLU A 568 -3.12 0.81 -38.46
N LEU A 569 -2.63 -0.27 -37.86
CA LEU A 569 -3.32 -0.92 -36.73
C LEU A 569 -3.36 -0.01 -35.48
N GLU A 570 -2.27 0.67 -35.13
CA GLU A 570 -2.27 1.67 -34.05
C GLU A 570 -3.32 2.76 -34.30
N ARG A 571 -3.39 3.30 -35.53
CA ARG A 571 -4.39 4.29 -35.90
C ARG A 571 -5.82 3.76 -35.66
N LYS A 572 -6.08 2.55 -36.16
CA LYS A 572 -7.40 1.93 -36.00
C LYS A 572 -7.76 1.69 -34.53
N ILE A 573 -6.83 1.17 -33.72
CA ILE A 573 -7.07 0.97 -32.28
C ILE A 573 -7.38 2.32 -31.60
N ILE A 574 -6.63 3.37 -31.88
CA ILE A 574 -6.85 4.71 -31.33
C ILE A 574 -8.23 5.24 -31.70
N ASP A 575 -8.63 5.13 -32.99
CA ASP A 575 -9.93 5.58 -33.46
C ASP A 575 -11.07 4.80 -32.78
N ASP A 576 -10.91 3.48 -32.63
CA ASP A 576 -11.90 2.61 -31.99
C ASP A 576 -12.01 2.90 -30.46
N LEU A 577 -10.88 3.16 -29.78
CA LEU A 577 -10.87 3.56 -28.37
C LEU A 577 -11.63 4.88 -28.15
N TYR A 578 -11.41 5.89 -28.99
CA TYR A 578 -12.15 7.16 -28.91
C TYR A 578 -13.64 6.99 -29.20
N SER A 579 -14.00 5.98 -29.98
CA SER A 579 -15.38 5.68 -30.36
C SER A 579 -16.09 4.76 -29.37
N TYR A 580 -15.35 4.01 -28.56
CA TYR A 580 -15.91 3.06 -27.58
C TYR A 580 -16.72 3.79 -26.52
N ARG A 581 -17.88 3.22 -26.19
CA ARG A 581 -18.80 3.76 -25.19
C ARG A 581 -19.22 2.66 -24.23
N MET A 582 -19.32 3.01 -22.95
CA MET A 582 -19.95 2.21 -21.91
C MET A 582 -21.13 3.02 -21.39
N ASP A 583 -22.33 2.46 -21.47
CA ASP A 583 -23.61 3.14 -21.15
C ASP A 583 -23.79 4.51 -21.80
N GLY A 584 -23.30 4.63 -23.07
CA GLY A 584 -23.35 5.86 -23.84
C GLY A 584 -22.27 6.89 -23.51
N LYS A 585 -21.47 6.67 -22.47
CA LYS A 585 -20.37 7.54 -22.05
C LYS A 585 -19.07 7.17 -22.75
N ARG A 586 -18.27 8.17 -23.11
CA ARG A 586 -16.91 7.98 -23.59
C ARG A 586 -16.02 7.55 -22.42
N ILE A 587 -15.18 6.54 -22.60
CA ILE A 587 -14.31 6.03 -21.53
C ILE A 587 -12.84 6.43 -21.71
N VAL A 588 -12.39 6.70 -22.92
CA VAL A 588 -10.99 7.07 -23.19
C VAL A 588 -10.89 8.57 -23.46
N ASN A 589 -10.13 9.25 -22.64
CA ASN A 589 -9.85 10.69 -22.74
C ASN A 589 -8.80 10.95 -23.83
N ILE A 590 -7.67 10.27 -23.71
CA ILE A 590 -6.54 10.44 -24.64
C ILE A 590 -5.94 9.06 -24.99
N ALA A 591 -5.59 8.88 -26.26
CA ALA A 591 -4.80 7.75 -26.71
C ALA A 591 -3.73 8.24 -27.70
N LEU A 592 -2.46 7.92 -27.43
CA LEU A 592 -1.30 8.38 -28.17
C LEU A 592 -0.45 7.19 -28.62
N ARG A 593 0.18 7.31 -29.77
CA ARG A 593 1.28 6.39 -30.11
C ARG A 593 2.44 6.57 -29.15
N ASN A 594 3.20 5.53 -28.94
CA ASN A 594 4.38 5.52 -28.08
C ASN A 594 5.28 6.75 -28.27
N LYS A 595 5.64 7.08 -29.52
CA LYS A 595 6.51 8.23 -29.82
C LYS A 595 5.89 9.59 -29.45
N ASP A 596 4.57 9.71 -29.52
CA ASP A 596 3.85 10.96 -29.25
C ASP A 596 3.62 11.12 -27.73
N ALA A 597 3.59 10.01 -27.00
CA ALA A 597 3.47 9.99 -25.53
C ALA A 597 4.76 10.43 -24.79
N ALA A 598 5.83 10.75 -25.50
CA ALA A 598 7.04 11.33 -24.93
C ALA A 598 6.76 12.63 -24.13
N ILE A 599 5.75 13.40 -24.50
CA ILE A 599 5.29 14.58 -23.77
C ILE A 599 4.80 14.27 -22.36
N LEU A 600 4.37 13.03 -22.14
CA LEU A 600 3.91 12.52 -20.84
C LEU A 600 5.02 11.75 -20.09
N GLY A 601 6.24 11.67 -20.63
CA GLY A 601 7.29 10.85 -20.07
C GLY A 601 7.05 9.35 -20.22
N LEU A 602 6.21 8.93 -21.17
CA LEU A 602 5.81 7.53 -21.40
C LEU A 602 6.09 7.12 -22.86
N SER A 603 7.33 6.89 -23.21
CA SER A 603 7.73 6.51 -24.57
C SER A 603 8.91 5.53 -24.56
N GLY A 604 9.33 5.08 -25.75
CA GLY A 604 10.46 4.17 -25.90
C GLY A 604 10.11 2.70 -25.64
N ASP A 605 11.13 1.88 -25.45
CA ASP A 605 11.03 0.42 -25.40
C ASP A 605 10.45 -0.12 -24.09
N LYS A 606 10.33 0.72 -23.05
CA LYS A 606 9.74 0.37 -21.75
C LYS A 606 8.24 0.60 -21.70
N CYS A 607 7.66 1.21 -22.73
CA CYS A 607 6.25 1.55 -22.80
C CYS A 607 5.54 0.78 -23.91
N GLY A 608 4.21 0.70 -23.83
CA GLY A 608 3.38 0.09 -24.87
C GLY A 608 3.48 0.80 -26.22
N ASP A 609 2.95 0.17 -27.27
CA ASP A 609 2.87 0.77 -28.61
C ASP A 609 1.88 1.93 -28.64
N ILE A 610 0.82 1.86 -27.80
CA ILE A 610 -0.15 2.93 -27.58
C ILE A 610 -0.22 3.18 -26.06
N ILE A 611 -0.25 4.46 -25.68
CA ILE A 611 -0.47 4.94 -24.33
C ILE A 611 -1.84 5.59 -24.30
N TYR A 612 -2.65 5.28 -23.27
CA TYR A 612 -3.97 5.86 -23.14
C TYR A 612 -4.27 6.23 -21.68
N PHE A 613 -5.21 7.16 -21.50
CA PHE A 613 -5.81 7.50 -20.22
C PHE A 613 -7.33 7.56 -20.37
N LEU A 614 -8.02 7.18 -19.30
CA LEU A 614 -9.47 7.19 -19.23
C LEU A 614 -10.00 8.60 -18.93
N GLU A 615 -11.30 8.78 -19.13
CA GLU A 615 -12.01 9.95 -18.59
C GLU A 615 -11.99 9.89 -17.06
N GLU A 616 -12.04 11.03 -16.39
CA GLU A 616 -11.95 11.12 -14.92
C GLU A 616 -13.05 10.27 -14.35
N GLY A 617 -14.08 10.08 -14.29
CA GLY A 617 -15.05 9.23 -13.63
C GLY A 617 -14.76 7.72 -13.67
N PHE A 618 -13.84 7.28 -14.53
CA PHE A 618 -13.53 5.87 -14.73
C PHE A 618 -12.22 5.40 -14.06
N ASN A 619 -11.65 6.18 -13.17
CA ASN A 619 -10.51 5.76 -12.36
C ASN A 619 -10.89 4.57 -11.48
N ARG A 620 -10.08 3.49 -11.53
CA ARG A 620 -10.28 2.31 -10.66
C ARG A 620 -9.57 2.48 -9.32
N LEU A 621 -8.26 2.67 -9.35
CA LEU A 621 -7.42 2.94 -8.18
C LEU A 621 -6.33 3.95 -8.52
N HIS A 622 -5.40 3.59 -9.42
CA HIS A 622 -4.22 4.38 -9.73
C HIS A 622 -4.09 4.62 -11.23
N GLY A 623 -3.64 5.80 -11.61
CA GLY A 623 -3.09 6.10 -12.92
C GLY A 623 -4.01 6.02 -14.12
N ASP A 624 -5.29 5.71 -13.93
CA ASP A 624 -6.20 5.47 -15.05
C ASP A 624 -6.54 6.74 -15.82
N ALA A 625 -6.65 7.89 -15.15
CA ALA A 625 -6.98 9.16 -15.75
C ALA A 625 -5.95 10.25 -15.46
N LEU A 626 -5.89 11.26 -16.32
CA LEU A 626 -5.13 12.50 -16.09
C LEU A 626 -6.04 13.49 -15.37
N SER A 627 -6.08 13.44 -14.05
CA SER A 627 -6.96 14.30 -13.27
C SER A 627 -6.18 15.25 -12.38
N THR A 628 -6.70 16.48 -12.26
CA THR A 628 -6.25 17.52 -11.34
C THR A 628 -7.37 18.00 -10.41
N THR A 629 -8.54 17.37 -10.51
CA THR A 629 -9.76 17.80 -9.81
C THR A 629 -10.12 16.87 -8.67
N ASP A 630 -10.76 17.43 -7.64
CA ASP A 630 -11.30 16.68 -6.52
C ASP A 630 -12.64 16.02 -6.88
N GLY A 631 -12.99 14.96 -6.19
CA GLY A 631 -14.33 14.40 -6.21
C GLY A 631 -14.53 13.11 -7.00
N TYR A 632 -13.47 12.58 -7.64
CA TYR A 632 -13.49 11.29 -8.35
C TYR A 632 -12.65 10.24 -7.63
N PHE A 633 -12.92 8.96 -7.87
CA PHE A 633 -12.13 7.88 -7.31
C PHE A 633 -10.83 7.69 -8.08
N GLY A 634 -9.72 7.40 -7.38
CA GLY A 634 -8.41 7.15 -7.96
C GLY A 634 -7.35 8.14 -7.48
N THR A 635 -6.40 8.44 -8.35
CA THR A 635 -5.25 9.30 -8.04
C THR A 635 -5.17 10.51 -8.97
N THR A 636 -4.61 11.62 -8.44
CA THR A 636 -4.42 12.86 -9.21
C THR A 636 -2.96 13.13 -9.51
N VAL A 637 -2.70 13.93 -10.56
CA VAL A 637 -1.38 14.50 -10.85
C VAL A 637 -1.02 15.69 -9.94
N SER A 638 -1.64 15.78 -8.78
CA SER A 638 -1.47 16.87 -7.81
C SER A 638 -0.97 16.36 -6.46
N PRO A 639 0.24 15.78 -6.36
CA PRO A 639 0.86 15.44 -5.08
C PRO A 639 1.20 16.70 -4.28
N ILE A 640 1.52 16.49 -2.98
CA ILE A 640 1.89 17.58 -2.08
C ILE A 640 3.41 17.83 -2.06
N PHE A 641 3.80 19.09 -1.84
CA PHE A 641 5.19 19.45 -1.57
C PHE A 641 5.29 20.67 -0.66
N PHE A 642 6.06 20.54 0.41
CA PHE A 642 6.55 21.66 1.21
C PHE A 642 7.87 21.31 1.89
N ALA A 643 8.68 22.33 2.21
CA ALA A 643 10.01 22.12 2.77
C ALA A 643 10.37 23.19 3.79
N ALA A 644 11.17 22.85 4.79
CA ALA A 644 11.70 23.79 5.79
C ALA A 644 13.13 23.40 6.20
N GLY A 645 13.90 24.35 6.67
CA GLY A 645 15.23 24.13 7.22
C GLY A 645 16.23 25.21 6.86
N PRO A 646 17.50 25.06 7.29
CA PRO A 646 18.51 26.11 7.13
C PRO A 646 18.87 26.42 5.67
N GLY A 647 18.64 25.49 4.75
CA GLY A 647 18.83 25.70 3.31
C GLY A 647 17.60 26.22 2.58
N ILE A 648 16.48 26.37 3.27
CA ILE A 648 15.18 26.75 2.72
C ILE A 648 14.78 28.11 3.26
N LYS A 649 14.21 28.98 2.40
CA LYS A 649 13.69 30.29 2.79
C LYS A 649 12.51 30.16 3.75
N SER A 650 12.57 30.88 4.87
CA SER A 650 11.51 30.81 5.87
C SER A 650 10.31 31.68 5.43
N GLY A 651 9.09 31.16 5.64
CA GLY A 651 7.83 31.82 5.31
C GLY A 651 7.68 32.15 3.82
N CYS A 652 8.29 31.38 2.94
CA CYS A 652 8.32 31.64 1.51
C CYS A 652 7.16 30.98 0.79
N VAL A 653 6.34 31.75 0.10
CA VAL A 653 5.37 31.25 -0.87
C VAL A 653 5.93 31.45 -2.27
N THR A 654 5.93 30.40 -3.09
CA THR A 654 6.42 30.45 -4.46
C THR A 654 5.32 30.15 -5.47
N ASP A 655 5.33 30.90 -6.59
CA ASP A 655 4.45 30.65 -7.75
C ASP A 655 5.05 29.66 -8.75
N ARG A 656 6.29 29.20 -8.52
CA ARG A 656 6.92 28.23 -9.39
C ARG A 656 6.14 26.93 -9.38
N VAL A 657 5.85 26.38 -10.56
CA VAL A 657 5.41 25.00 -10.71
C VAL A 657 6.56 24.09 -10.29
N ILE A 658 6.40 23.41 -9.16
CA ILE A 658 7.33 22.40 -8.68
C ILE A 658 6.89 21.06 -9.30
N ARG A 659 7.81 20.31 -9.87
CA ARG A 659 7.52 18.99 -10.49
C ARG A 659 8.14 17.89 -9.65
N GLU A 660 7.61 16.68 -9.70
CA GLU A 660 8.20 15.52 -9.00
C GLU A 660 9.67 15.29 -9.35
N VAL A 661 10.01 15.43 -10.63
CA VAL A 661 11.41 15.33 -11.10
C VAL A 661 12.35 16.40 -10.49
N ASP A 662 11.79 17.46 -9.88
CA ASP A 662 12.57 18.52 -9.26
C ASP A 662 12.99 18.19 -7.81
N VAL A 663 12.44 17.13 -7.20
CA VAL A 663 12.73 16.77 -5.80
C VAL A 663 14.15 16.24 -5.64
N ALA A 664 14.56 15.22 -6.41
CA ALA A 664 15.92 14.67 -6.34
C ALA A 664 17.02 15.72 -6.55
N PRO A 665 16.96 16.59 -7.58
CA PRO A 665 17.97 17.64 -7.74
C PRO A 665 17.89 18.72 -6.65
N THR A 666 16.75 18.96 -6.02
CA THR A 666 16.64 19.86 -4.87
C THR A 666 17.34 19.26 -3.64
N VAL A 667 17.17 17.97 -3.38
CA VAL A 667 17.93 17.23 -2.36
C VAL A 667 19.44 17.31 -2.64
N SER A 668 19.84 17.11 -3.90
CA SER A 668 21.24 17.20 -4.32
C SER A 668 21.84 18.57 -4.05
N ALA A 669 21.09 19.64 -4.35
CA ALA A 669 21.51 21.02 -4.08
C ALA A 669 21.67 21.31 -2.57
N LEU A 670 20.75 20.81 -1.74
CA LEU A 670 20.84 20.96 -0.28
C LEU A 670 22.02 20.20 0.32
N LEU A 671 22.38 19.06 -0.22
CA LEU A 671 23.52 18.23 0.23
C LEU A 671 24.88 18.66 -0.36
N ASP A 672 24.91 19.60 -1.30
CA ASP A 672 26.10 20.00 -2.10
C ASP A 672 26.75 18.79 -2.80
N ILE A 673 25.92 17.98 -3.47
CA ILE A 673 26.33 16.80 -4.24
C ILE A 673 25.88 16.94 -5.71
N PRO A 674 26.48 16.16 -6.64
CA PRO A 674 25.95 16.07 -8.01
C PRO A 674 24.50 15.62 -8.04
N VAL A 675 23.76 15.97 -9.11
CA VAL A 675 22.44 15.38 -9.36
C VAL A 675 22.59 13.95 -9.89
N PRO A 676 21.58 13.08 -9.73
CA PRO A 676 21.57 11.74 -10.35
C PRO A 676 21.84 11.80 -11.87
N ALA A 677 22.57 10.82 -12.40
CA ALA A 677 23.10 10.88 -13.77
C ALA A 677 22.03 11.08 -14.86
N GLN A 678 20.83 10.51 -14.68
CA GLN A 678 19.71 10.60 -15.63
C GLN A 678 18.63 11.62 -15.20
N CYS A 679 18.95 12.50 -14.26
CA CYS A 679 17.99 13.49 -13.76
C CYS A 679 17.56 14.47 -14.87
N GLU A 680 16.24 14.64 -15.02
CA GLU A 680 15.58 15.55 -15.99
C GLU A 680 14.96 16.78 -15.30
N GLY A 681 14.98 16.79 -13.97
CA GLY A 681 14.50 17.88 -13.16
C GLY A 681 15.56 18.97 -12.91
N ALA A 682 15.14 20.01 -12.20
CA ALA A 682 16.02 21.08 -11.76
C ALA A 682 15.71 21.46 -10.29
N PRO A 683 16.71 21.83 -9.49
CA PRO A 683 16.47 22.30 -8.13
C PRO A 683 15.41 23.40 -8.08
N VAL A 684 14.60 23.40 -7.03
CA VAL A 684 13.59 24.45 -6.81
C VAL A 684 14.30 25.69 -6.23
N TYR A 685 15.11 26.36 -7.05
CA TYR A 685 15.95 27.49 -6.63
C TYR A 685 15.21 28.61 -5.91
N GLN A 686 13.91 28.78 -6.23
CA GLN A 686 13.07 29.85 -5.68
C GLN A 686 12.88 29.73 -4.17
N ILE A 687 12.91 28.50 -3.65
CA ILE A 687 12.75 28.24 -2.20
C ILE A 687 14.08 28.11 -1.47
N LEU A 688 15.22 27.97 -2.20
CA LEU A 688 16.53 27.77 -1.59
C LEU A 688 17.12 29.10 -1.07
N GLU A 689 17.75 29.04 0.09
CA GLU A 689 18.53 30.17 0.62
C GLU A 689 19.73 30.48 -0.26
N LYS A 690 20.12 31.75 -0.32
CA LYS A 690 21.30 32.18 -1.09
C LYS A 690 22.56 31.51 -0.55
N GLY A 691 23.33 30.89 -1.43
CA GLY A 691 24.57 30.18 -1.09
C GLY A 691 24.38 28.68 -0.74
N THR A 692 23.17 28.19 -0.78
CA THR A 692 22.88 26.73 -0.67
C THR A 692 23.37 25.98 -1.90
N TYR A 693 23.47 26.64 -3.04
CA TYR A 693 23.94 26.06 -4.31
C TYR A 693 24.94 26.97 -5.01
N LYS A 694 25.83 26.38 -5.80
CA LYS A 694 26.71 27.10 -6.71
C LYS A 694 26.02 27.22 -8.08
N ILE A 695 25.93 28.42 -8.61
CA ILE A 695 25.45 28.68 -9.96
C ILE A 695 26.58 28.33 -10.94
#